data_b34d8b6de2c99d86936af24402a43c5a
#
_entry.id   b34d8b6de2c99d86936af24402a43c5a
#
_cell.length_a   1.000
_cell.length_b   1.000
_cell.length_c   1.000
_cell.angle_alpha   90.00
_cell.angle_beta   90.00
_cell.angle_gamma   90.00
#
_symmetry.space_group_name_H-M   'P 1'
#
loop_
_entity.id
_entity.type
_entity.pdbx_description
1 polymer ?
#
loop_
_entity_poly.entity_id
_entity_poly.type
_entity_poly.pdbx_seq_one_letter_code
_entity_poly.pdbx_strand_id
1 'polypeptide(L)'
;PRGGGTSLTGQTTNRAVVLDFSRYMNQVLEVNEEERWARVQPGVVQDELNQHVRARGLLFGPDTSTSDRATIGGMLGNNSGGSHSIAYGLTVEHVIELTALLADGSTAVFGEVTPEAFRAKMRLPGLEGQIYREVARIRDRYGDDIRTGYPRHWRRVCGYNLDELVKDRPLNMARLIVGSEGTLLSVVEARMRLVRRPKATALDVIHYHDMQEALESSQSILETGAYAVELTDKMILDLARGNLEHAQRMSFIEGDPAAILIVEYAADTAAEARAKVEALEARRARERFGYHAHLAFEPAAQQSIWKLRKAGLGLLFGVKGDAKPIAFIEDTAVDPRDLPAFVPRFREIMAKHGAEGAYYGHCSVGCLHIRPVIDLKTKRGLDQVQAMAGEIFDLVLEYGGAISSEHGDGRARSPFLERVFGPTLFQAFREFKSAFDPKNLMNPGNLVASPGVTENLRFGSSYKTWEPKTLLDFSGQGGFAAAVEMCNGVGVCRKKLEGTMCPSYMVTRDEEHSTRGRANALRAVLSGRTPAGEFAGQRLHEVMDLCLECKGCKAECPSNVDMAKLKYEFLYHYHQANGLPLRNRFFGRIGTLSWWGSRLAPVSNWIAASAPNRWLMERLMGIDRRRPLPAFARETFTDWFDRRRAPASAPRGSVLLFHDTFVTYNAPHVGRAAVELLEAGGYRVEIVGRKCCGRPMISKGMLAEAKDHAAYNVALLAPFVARGVPVVGLEPSCLLTLRDEYVDLLRTDEARQVAQSSFLLEEFLLREQARGLTLPWKAGSRKALLHGHCHQKAMVGTAPTVGALRWAGYEVSEVDSGCCGMAGSFGFEQEHYDVSVSLGGRRLAPAVKAASPETEIVAPGISCRQQIEHLAGRSARHPAELLRDALAV
;
A
#
# COMPACT_ATOMS: atom_id res chain seq x y z
N PRO A 1 -19.97 -12.46 -4.14
CA PRO A 1 -18.90 -12.52 -3.16
C PRO A 1 -17.71 -11.66 -3.57
N ARG A 2 -17.02 -11.04 -2.58
CA ARG A 2 -15.85 -10.19 -2.78
C ARG A 2 -14.83 -10.39 -1.66
N GLY A 3 -13.56 -10.54 -2.01
CA GLY A 3 -12.44 -10.57 -1.08
C GLY A 3 -11.76 -9.21 -0.95
N GLY A 4 -10.42 -9.14 -1.13
CA GLY A 4 -9.62 -7.91 -1.06
C GLY A 4 -9.91 -6.86 -2.12
N GLY A 5 -10.61 -7.21 -3.19
CA GLY A 5 -10.86 -6.33 -4.33
C GLY A 5 -9.57 -5.90 -5.02
N THR A 6 -8.62 -6.83 -5.16
CA THR A 6 -7.31 -6.61 -5.79
C THR A 6 -7.26 -7.04 -7.26
N SER A 7 -8.28 -7.74 -7.74
CA SER A 7 -8.40 -8.15 -9.14
C SER A 7 -8.40 -6.97 -10.10
N LEU A 8 -7.81 -7.18 -11.28
CA LEU A 8 -7.57 -6.14 -12.28
C LEU A 8 -8.58 -6.15 -13.43
N THR A 9 -9.26 -7.28 -13.65
CA THR A 9 -10.07 -7.54 -14.84
C THR A 9 -11.58 -7.31 -14.68
N GLY A 10 -11.99 -6.74 -13.54
CA GLY A 10 -13.35 -6.23 -13.32
C GLY A 10 -14.34 -7.21 -12.66
N GLN A 11 -13.95 -8.44 -12.34
CA GLN A 11 -14.81 -9.45 -11.70
C GLN A 11 -15.25 -9.09 -10.27
N THR A 12 -14.60 -8.12 -9.63
CA THR A 12 -14.91 -7.70 -8.25
C THR A 12 -15.99 -6.63 -8.16
N THR A 13 -16.54 -6.18 -9.28
CA THR A 13 -17.54 -5.12 -9.34
C THR A 13 -18.76 -5.57 -10.13
N ASN A 14 -19.95 -5.27 -9.62
CA ASN A 14 -21.20 -5.55 -10.31
C ASN A 14 -22.32 -4.60 -9.82
N ARG A 15 -23.47 -4.57 -10.54
CA ARG A 15 -24.73 -3.97 -10.07
C ARG A 15 -25.48 -5.02 -9.26
N ALA A 16 -25.08 -5.24 -8.03
CA ALA A 16 -25.57 -6.32 -7.19
C ALA A 16 -25.34 -6.01 -5.71
N VAL A 17 -25.90 -6.82 -4.83
CA VAL A 17 -25.48 -6.87 -3.43
C VAL A 17 -24.09 -7.51 -3.37
N VAL A 18 -23.12 -6.77 -2.83
CA VAL A 18 -21.73 -7.22 -2.69
C VAL A 18 -21.53 -7.79 -1.28
N LEU A 19 -21.21 -9.07 -1.20
CA LEU A 19 -20.84 -9.75 0.05
C LEU A 19 -19.33 -9.62 0.26
N ASP A 20 -18.90 -8.66 1.09
CA ASP A 20 -17.48 -8.48 1.45
C ASP A 20 -17.11 -9.39 2.64
N PHE A 21 -16.29 -10.39 2.39
CA PHE A 21 -15.86 -11.38 3.40
C PHE A 21 -14.71 -10.89 4.28
N SER A 22 -14.03 -9.80 3.92
CA SER A 22 -12.78 -9.40 4.55
C SER A 22 -12.93 -8.88 5.99
N ARG A 23 -14.14 -8.45 6.39
CA ARG A 23 -14.39 -7.83 7.70
C ARG A 23 -14.67 -8.83 8.80
N TYR A 24 -15.52 -9.84 8.56
CA TYR A 24 -16.04 -10.72 9.60
C TYR A 24 -15.65 -12.19 9.41
N MET A 25 -15.43 -12.65 8.18
CA MET A 25 -15.08 -14.03 7.86
C MET A 25 -13.59 -14.16 7.51
N ASN A 26 -12.71 -13.88 8.46
CA ASN A 26 -11.27 -13.75 8.25
C ASN A 26 -10.44 -14.50 9.30
N GLN A 27 -10.94 -15.63 9.79
CA GLN A 27 -10.26 -16.44 10.80
C GLN A 27 -9.58 -17.67 10.17
N VAL A 28 -8.39 -17.99 10.68
CA VAL A 28 -7.76 -19.30 10.52
C VAL A 28 -8.38 -20.20 11.58
N LEU A 29 -9.20 -21.16 11.15
CA LEU A 29 -10.02 -21.98 12.05
C LEU A 29 -9.22 -23.14 12.62
N GLU A 30 -8.36 -23.77 11.82
CA GLU A 30 -7.62 -24.95 12.18
C GLU A 30 -6.34 -25.07 11.35
N VAL A 31 -5.28 -25.60 11.92
CA VAL A 31 -4.04 -25.96 11.21
C VAL A 31 -3.61 -27.38 11.63
N ASN A 32 -3.48 -28.27 10.65
CA ASN A 32 -2.89 -29.59 10.84
C ASN A 32 -1.46 -29.57 10.30
N GLU A 33 -0.49 -29.66 11.19
CA GLU A 33 0.93 -29.60 10.85
C GLU A 33 1.44 -30.89 10.21
N GLU A 34 0.95 -32.04 10.67
CA GLU A 34 1.35 -33.36 10.14
C GLU A 34 0.92 -33.56 8.69
N GLU A 35 -0.36 -33.30 8.43
CA GLU A 35 -0.94 -33.41 7.08
C GLU A 35 -0.71 -32.15 6.24
N ARG A 36 -0.18 -31.07 6.83
CA ARG A 36 0.16 -29.80 6.19
C ARG A 36 -1.04 -29.16 5.48
N TRP A 37 -2.07 -28.86 6.24
CA TRP A 37 -3.21 -28.08 5.74
C TRP A 37 -3.71 -27.08 6.78
N ALA A 38 -4.43 -26.09 6.30
CA ALA A 38 -5.19 -25.15 7.12
C ALA A 38 -6.64 -25.06 6.65
N ARG A 39 -7.58 -24.97 7.60
CA ARG A 39 -8.98 -24.60 7.36
C ARG A 39 -9.15 -23.12 7.67
N VAL A 40 -9.61 -22.37 6.69
CA VAL A 40 -9.65 -20.92 6.74
C VAL A 40 -10.99 -20.38 6.23
N GLN A 41 -11.39 -19.23 6.73
CA GLN A 41 -12.48 -18.45 6.17
C GLN A 41 -12.00 -17.63 4.95
N PRO A 42 -12.88 -17.30 3.98
CA PRO A 42 -12.49 -16.72 2.70
C PRO A 42 -11.88 -15.32 2.81
N GLY A 43 -12.13 -14.58 3.88
CA GLY A 43 -11.57 -13.26 4.14
C GLY A 43 -10.17 -13.25 4.76
N VAL A 44 -9.59 -14.41 5.07
CA VAL A 44 -8.20 -14.51 5.56
C VAL A 44 -7.26 -13.98 4.48
N VAL A 45 -6.37 -13.05 4.85
CA VAL A 45 -5.35 -12.51 3.96
C VAL A 45 -4.17 -13.49 3.87
N GLN A 46 -3.60 -13.65 2.69
CA GLN A 46 -2.52 -14.61 2.43
C GLN A 46 -1.35 -14.46 3.42
N ASP A 47 -0.85 -13.24 3.62
CA ASP A 47 0.27 -13.00 4.54
C ASP A 47 -0.12 -13.22 6.01
N GLU A 48 -1.39 -13.05 6.38
CA GLU A 48 -1.89 -13.39 7.72
C GLU A 48 -1.86 -14.91 7.95
N LEU A 49 -2.29 -15.71 6.94
CA LEU A 49 -2.16 -17.16 6.99
C LEU A 49 -0.68 -17.57 7.10
N ASN A 50 0.17 -17.00 6.24
CA ASN A 50 1.59 -17.32 6.23
C ASN A 50 2.30 -16.92 7.55
N GLN A 51 1.90 -15.82 8.15
CA GLN A 51 2.39 -15.42 9.48
C GLN A 51 1.93 -16.42 10.56
N HIS A 52 0.67 -16.86 10.49
CA HIS A 52 0.09 -17.79 11.46
C HIS A 52 0.79 -19.16 11.47
N VAL A 53 1.17 -19.66 10.28
CA VAL A 53 1.79 -20.98 10.14
C VAL A 53 3.33 -20.95 10.13
N ARG A 54 3.94 -19.76 10.16
CA ARG A 54 5.39 -19.56 10.04
C ARG A 54 6.21 -20.33 11.09
N ALA A 55 5.76 -20.30 12.35
CA ALA A 55 6.45 -20.97 13.44
C ALA A 55 6.50 -22.51 13.28
N ARG A 56 5.62 -23.06 12.44
CA ARG A 56 5.57 -24.47 12.08
C ARG A 56 6.42 -24.82 10.85
N GLY A 57 7.17 -23.86 10.30
CA GLY A 57 7.95 -24.05 9.07
C GLY A 57 7.11 -24.26 7.82
N LEU A 58 5.86 -23.81 7.84
CA LEU A 58 4.90 -23.97 6.76
C LEU A 58 4.58 -22.64 6.08
N LEU A 59 4.07 -22.72 4.85
CA LEU A 59 3.50 -21.60 4.11
C LEU A 59 2.40 -22.08 3.14
N PHE A 60 1.52 -21.15 2.75
CA PHE A 60 0.63 -21.33 1.60
C PHE A 60 1.41 -20.93 0.34
N GLY A 61 1.62 -21.92 -0.56
CA GLY A 61 2.58 -21.82 -1.66
C GLY A 61 2.33 -20.73 -2.70
N PRO A 62 1.13 -20.59 -3.30
CA PRO A 62 0.87 -19.55 -4.29
C PRO A 62 1.11 -18.17 -3.70
N ASP A 63 2.00 -17.36 -4.34
CA ASP A 63 2.47 -16.09 -3.80
C ASP A 63 2.11 -14.89 -4.69
N THR A 64 0.96 -14.30 -4.46
CA THR A 64 0.55 -13.13 -5.23
C THR A 64 1.34 -11.88 -4.86
N SER A 65 1.54 -10.95 -5.81
CA SER A 65 2.15 -9.63 -5.53
C SER A 65 1.32 -8.80 -4.53
N THR A 66 0.07 -9.17 -4.32
CA THR A 66 -0.87 -8.52 -3.41
C THR A 66 -1.07 -9.31 -2.10
N SER A 67 -0.15 -10.20 -1.75
CA SER A 67 -0.25 -11.14 -0.61
C SER A 67 -0.59 -10.48 0.73
N ASP A 68 -0.19 -9.22 0.93
CA ASP A 68 -0.48 -8.42 2.13
C ASP A 68 -1.95 -8.00 2.28
N ARG A 69 -2.79 -8.24 1.24
CA ARG A 69 -4.20 -7.83 1.18
C ARG A 69 -5.10 -8.75 0.37
N ALA A 70 -4.56 -9.63 -0.49
CA ALA A 70 -5.32 -10.66 -1.19
C ALA A 70 -5.87 -11.68 -0.20
N THR A 71 -7.14 -12.03 -0.34
CA THR A 71 -7.80 -13.00 0.55
C THR A 71 -7.83 -14.38 -0.07
N ILE A 72 -7.81 -15.43 0.75
CA ILE A 72 -7.85 -16.82 0.28
C ILE A 72 -9.08 -17.07 -0.60
N GLY A 73 -10.27 -16.54 -0.23
CA GLY A 73 -11.46 -16.64 -1.08
C GLY A 73 -11.31 -15.93 -2.43
N GLY A 74 -10.58 -14.81 -2.49
CA GLY A 74 -10.25 -14.13 -3.74
C GLY A 74 -9.27 -14.94 -4.59
N MET A 75 -8.26 -15.56 -3.97
CA MET A 75 -7.29 -16.42 -4.65
C MET A 75 -7.96 -17.69 -5.21
N LEU A 76 -8.92 -18.27 -4.48
CA LEU A 76 -9.75 -19.37 -4.98
C LEU A 76 -10.60 -18.92 -6.18
N GLY A 77 -11.21 -17.73 -6.10
CA GLY A 77 -12.02 -17.18 -7.18
C GLY A 77 -11.25 -16.96 -8.49
N ASN A 78 -10.01 -16.51 -8.42
CA ASN A 78 -9.17 -16.25 -9.59
C ASN A 78 -8.28 -17.44 -9.99
N ASN A 79 -8.14 -18.46 -9.16
CA ASN A 79 -7.09 -19.49 -9.29
C ASN A 79 -5.68 -18.87 -9.31
N SER A 80 -5.41 -17.95 -8.37
CA SER A 80 -4.21 -17.12 -8.37
C SER A 80 -2.91 -17.91 -8.29
N GLY A 81 -1.88 -17.37 -8.93
CA GLY A 81 -0.48 -17.81 -8.85
C GLY A 81 0.43 -16.69 -8.40
N GLY A 82 1.71 -16.76 -8.74
CA GLY A 82 2.71 -15.71 -8.45
C GLY A 82 4.11 -16.09 -8.94
N SER A 83 5.11 -15.41 -8.42
CA SER A 83 6.52 -15.53 -8.84
C SER A 83 7.09 -16.94 -8.69
N HIS A 84 6.62 -17.67 -7.67
CA HIS A 84 7.10 -19.02 -7.37
C HIS A 84 6.18 -20.14 -7.93
N SER A 85 5.36 -19.83 -8.95
CA SER A 85 4.47 -20.81 -9.54
C SER A 85 5.19 -21.99 -10.19
N ILE A 86 6.44 -21.81 -10.67
CA ILE A 86 7.27 -22.90 -11.16
C ILE A 86 7.48 -23.97 -10.08
N ALA A 87 7.53 -23.58 -8.81
CA ALA A 87 7.73 -24.49 -7.67
C ALA A 87 6.41 -24.90 -7.01
N TYR A 88 5.42 -24.02 -6.96
CA TYR A 88 4.21 -24.24 -6.16
C TYR A 88 2.92 -24.41 -6.97
N GLY A 89 2.94 -24.14 -8.28
CA GLY A 89 1.73 -24.19 -9.10
C GLY A 89 0.76 -23.04 -8.80
N LEU A 90 -0.52 -23.30 -9.04
CA LEU A 90 -1.63 -22.38 -8.86
C LEU A 90 -2.48 -22.76 -7.63
N THR A 91 -3.42 -21.91 -7.24
CA THR A 91 -4.31 -22.13 -6.07
C THR A 91 -5.12 -23.42 -6.19
N VAL A 92 -5.51 -23.84 -7.41
CA VAL A 92 -6.25 -25.08 -7.65
C VAL A 92 -5.50 -26.33 -7.16
N GLU A 93 -4.17 -26.31 -7.12
CA GLU A 93 -3.37 -27.46 -6.67
C GLU A 93 -3.30 -27.55 -5.14
N HIS A 94 -3.67 -26.46 -4.48
CA HIS A 94 -3.66 -26.37 -3.03
C HIS A 94 -5.04 -26.50 -2.38
N VAL A 95 -6.13 -26.53 -3.16
CA VAL A 95 -7.46 -26.75 -2.58
C VAL A 95 -7.69 -28.22 -2.30
N ILE A 96 -8.11 -28.52 -1.07
CA ILE A 96 -8.52 -29.87 -0.65
C ILE A 96 -10.03 -29.95 -0.66
N GLU A 97 -10.73 -29.01 -0.02
CA GLU A 97 -12.16 -29.02 0.20
C GLU A 97 -12.69 -27.60 0.34
N LEU A 98 -13.93 -27.36 -0.09
CA LEU A 98 -14.65 -26.10 0.06
C LEU A 98 -16.01 -26.35 0.73
N THR A 99 -16.32 -25.57 1.77
CA THR A 99 -17.70 -25.41 2.24
C THR A 99 -18.27 -24.16 1.58
N ALA A 100 -19.42 -24.28 0.95
CA ALA A 100 -19.99 -23.22 0.13
C ALA A 100 -21.49 -23.03 0.33
N LEU A 101 -21.92 -21.78 0.17
CA LEU A 101 -23.33 -21.38 0.08
C LEU A 101 -23.71 -21.38 -1.41
N LEU A 102 -24.73 -22.14 -1.75
CA LEU A 102 -25.27 -22.27 -3.10
C LEU A 102 -26.29 -21.15 -3.43
N ALA A 103 -26.67 -21.06 -4.72
CA ALA A 103 -27.59 -20.04 -5.22
C ALA A 103 -29.02 -20.14 -4.67
N ASP A 104 -29.42 -21.30 -4.14
CA ASP A 104 -30.71 -21.52 -3.49
C ASP A 104 -30.70 -21.27 -1.98
N GLY A 105 -29.54 -20.89 -1.40
CA GLY A 105 -29.34 -20.68 0.01
C GLY A 105 -28.95 -21.93 0.81
N SER A 106 -28.86 -23.09 0.19
CA SER A 106 -28.36 -24.32 0.82
C SER A 106 -26.84 -24.31 0.95
N THR A 107 -26.31 -25.12 1.86
CA THR A 107 -24.86 -25.29 2.06
C THR A 107 -24.43 -26.67 1.56
N ALA A 108 -23.32 -26.74 0.87
CA ALA A 108 -22.73 -27.98 0.39
C ALA A 108 -21.22 -28.02 0.61
N VAL A 109 -20.65 -29.23 0.69
CA VAL A 109 -19.22 -29.47 0.80
C VAL A 109 -18.73 -30.13 -0.47
N PHE A 110 -17.70 -29.53 -1.07
CA PHE A 110 -17.07 -29.99 -2.30
C PHE A 110 -15.60 -30.34 -2.04
N GLY A 111 -15.21 -31.55 -2.38
CA GLY A 111 -13.84 -32.05 -2.22
C GLY A 111 -13.63 -33.25 -3.16
N GLU A 112 -12.63 -34.09 -2.84
CA GLU A 112 -12.39 -35.32 -3.53
C GLU A 112 -13.58 -36.29 -3.31
N VAL A 113 -14.03 -36.96 -4.35
CA VAL A 113 -15.17 -37.88 -4.31
C VAL A 113 -14.84 -39.20 -4.99
N THR A 114 -15.14 -40.31 -4.31
CA THR A 114 -15.09 -41.63 -4.95
C THR A 114 -16.25 -41.78 -5.92
N PRO A 115 -16.17 -42.69 -6.90
CA PRO A 115 -17.28 -42.97 -7.82
C PRO A 115 -18.59 -43.33 -7.10
N GLU A 116 -18.52 -44.03 -5.97
CA GLU A 116 -19.68 -44.40 -5.15
C GLU A 116 -20.31 -43.17 -4.50
N ALA A 117 -19.47 -42.32 -3.88
CA ALA A 117 -19.90 -41.08 -3.25
C ALA A 117 -20.50 -40.12 -4.29
N PHE A 118 -19.91 -40.04 -5.48
CA PHE A 118 -20.42 -39.24 -6.59
C PHE A 118 -21.83 -39.68 -6.98
N ARG A 119 -22.04 -41.01 -7.21
CA ARG A 119 -23.38 -41.57 -7.51
C ARG A 119 -24.38 -41.33 -6.37
N ALA A 120 -23.93 -41.40 -5.13
CA ALA A 120 -24.82 -41.10 -4.00
C ALA A 120 -25.25 -39.62 -4.00
N LYS A 121 -24.31 -38.70 -4.25
CA LYS A 121 -24.58 -37.26 -4.37
C LYS A 121 -25.54 -36.91 -5.52
N MET A 122 -25.46 -37.61 -6.66
CA MET A 122 -26.42 -37.46 -7.78
C MET A 122 -27.88 -37.77 -7.37
N ARG A 123 -28.09 -38.59 -6.35
CA ARG A 123 -29.43 -38.94 -5.85
C ARG A 123 -30.01 -37.93 -4.86
N LEU A 124 -29.21 -36.98 -4.39
CA LEU A 124 -29.67 -35.94 -3.46
C LEU A 124 -30.76 -35.08 -4.11
N PRO A 125 -31.76 -34.66 -3.36
CA PRO A 125 -32.70 -33.64 -3.81
C PRO A 125 -32.01 -32.25 -3.81
N GLY A 126 -32.67 -31.26 -4.42
CA GLY A 126 -32.21 -29.87 -4.45
C GLY A 126 -31.03 -29.61 -5.37
N LEU A 127 -30.42 -28.47 -5.19
CA LEU A 127 -29.41 -27.92 -6.08
C LEU A 127 -28.08 -28.73 -6.04
N GLU A 128 -27.66 -29.22 -4.87
CA GLU A 128 -26.47 -30.04 -4.76
C GLU A 128 -26.57 -31.30 -5.65
N GLY A 129 -27.65 -32.05 -5.55
CA GLY A 129 -27.82 -33.25 -6.39
C GLY A 129 -27.93 -32.91 -7.88
N GLN A 130 -28.57 -31.79 -8.23
CA GLN A 130 -28.61 -31.28 -9.60
C GLN A 130 -27.20 -31.01 -10.14
N ILE A 131 -26.33 -30.35 -9.35
CA ILE A 131 -24.94 -30.07 -9.73
C ILE A 131 -24.21 -31.35 -10.10
N TYR A 132 -24.28 -32.37 -9.27
CA TYR A 132 -23.60 -33.65 -9.54
C TYR A 132 -24.14 -34.36 -10.79
N ARG A 133 -25.45 -34.31 -11.05
CA ARG A 133 -26.06 -34.86 -12.28
C ARG A 133 -25.60 -34.14 -13.53
N GLU A 134 -25.58 -32.79 -13.48
CA GLU A 134 -25.16 -31.99 -14.62
C GLU A 134 -23.63 -32.09 -14.88
N VAL A 135 -22.81 -32.17 -13.84
CA VAL A 135 -21.38 -32.44 -13.98
C VAL A 135 -21.11 -33.77 -14.67
N ALA A 136 -21.86 -34.84 -14.29
CA ALA A 136 -21.78 -36.13 -15.00
C ALA A 136 -22.16 -35.98 -16.47
N ARG A 137 -23.28 -35.30 -16.75
CA ARG A 137 -23.78 -35.08 -18.11
C ARG A 137 -22.78 -34.28 -18.97
N ILE A 138 -22.16 -33.23 -18.40
CA ILE A 138 -21.14 -32.43 -19.07
C ILE A 138 -19.91 -33.28 -19.38
N ARG A 139 -19.41 -34.07 -18.43
CA ARG A 139 -18.30 -34.99 -18.64
C ARG A 139 -18.58 -35.98 -19.77
N ASP A 140 -19.76 -36.61 -19.76
CA ASP A 140 -20.13 -37.67 -20.70
C ASP A 140 -20.38 -37.09 -22.11
N ARG A 141 -20.90 -35.85 -22.21
CA ARG A 141 -21.20 -35.20 -23.49
C ARG A 141 -19.99 -34.53 -24.13
N TYR A 142 -19.16 -33.85 -23.35
CA TYR A 142 -18.10 -32.97 -23.83
C TYR A 142 -16.69 -33.50 -23.52
N GLY A 143 -16.53 -34.72 -23.01
CA GLY A 143 -15.25 -35.23 -22.54
C GLY A 143 -14.13 -35.19 -23.56
N ASP A 144 -14.43 -35.51 -24.86
CA ASP A 144 -13.42 -35.47 -25.92
C ASP A 144 -13.06 -34.04 -26.32
N ASP A 145 -14.04 -33.15 -26.41
CA ASP A 145 -13.80 -31.71 -26.64
C ASP A 145 -12.98 -31.09 -25.51
N ILE A 146 -13.23 -31.49 -24.26
CA ILE A 146 -12.47 -31.02 -23.08
C ILE A 146 -11.00 -31.47 -23.17
N ARG A 147 -10.72 -32.73 -23.60
CA ARG A 147 -9.33 -33.22 -23.72
C ARG A 147 -8.50 -32.46 -24.73
N THR A 148 -9.12 -31.95 -25.77
CA THR A 148 -8.41 -31.38 -26.92
C THR A 148 -8.52 -29.86 -27.03
N GLY A 149 -9.53 -29.22 -26.41
CA GLY A 149 -9.89 -27.83 -26.64
C GLY A 149 -9.32 -26.81 -25.64
N TYR A 150 -8.61 -27.26 -24.60
CA TYR A 150 -7.95 -26.36 -23.68
C TYR A 150 -6.59 -25.89 -24.19
N PRO A 151 -6.15 -24.66 -23.88
CA PRO A 151 -4.80 -24.20 -24.16
C PRO A 151 -3.74 -25.17 -23.63
N ARG A 152 -2.68 -25.40 -24.42
CA ARG A 152 -1.63 -26.39 -24.08
C ARG A 152 -0.78 -25.95 -22.88
N HIS A 153 -0.63 -24.65 -22.71
CA HIS A 153 0.17 -24.11 -21.62
C HIS A 153 -0.50 -24.37 -20.27
N TRP A 154 0.24 -24.95 -19.32
CA TRP A 154 -0.29 -25.37 -18.03
C TRP A 154 -0.71 -24.19 -17.12
N ARG A 155 -0.01 -23.06 -17.22
CA ARG A 155 -0.32 -21.86 -16.45
C ARG A 155 -1.47 -21.09 -17.10
N ARG A 156 -2.65 -21.51 -16.79
CA ARG A 156 -3.89 -20.94 -17.30
C ARG A 156 -4.98 -20.91 -16.23
N VAL A 157 -5.76 -19.86 -16.23
CA VAL A 157 -6.92 -19.67 -15.35
C VAL A 157 -8.16 -19.24 -16.14
N CYS A 158 -8.08 -19.25 -17.48
CA CYS A 158 -9.19 -18.85 -18.35
C CYS A 158 -10.28 -19.91 -18.41
N GLY A 159 -11.54 -19.46 -18.36
CA GLY A 159 -12.72 -20.31 -18.35
C GLY A 159 -12.92 -21.10 -17.06
N TYR A 160 -13.81 -22.08 -17.07
CA TYR A 160 -13.98 -23.02 -15.97
C TYR A 160 -13.02 -24.19 -16.10
N ASN A 161 -12.59 -24.79 -15.00
CA ASN A 161 -11.66 -25.93 -14.95
C ASN A 161 -12.34 -27.26 -15.30
N LEU A 162 -13.09 -27.35 -16.43
CA LEU A 162 -13.76 -28.60 -16.81
C LEU A 162 -12.76 -29.69 -17.19
N ASP A 163 -11.51 -29.34 -17.52
CA ASP A 163 -10.43 -30.31 -17.75
C ASP A 163 -10.15 -31.22 -16.53
N GLU A 164 -10.51 -30.81 -15.33
CA GLU A 164 -10.46 -31.65 -14.13
C GLU A 164 -11.38 -32.89 -14.24
N LEU A 165 -12.40 -32.82 -15.07
CA LEU A 165 -13.32 -33.97 -15.31
C LEU A 165 -12.69 -35.12 -16.06
N VAL A 166 -11.62 -34.86 -16.82
CA VAL A 166 -11.02 -35.85 -17.75
C VAL A 166 -9.57 -36.21 -17.41
N LYS A 167 -9.03 -35.64 -16.31
CA LYS A 167 -7.69 -35.96 -15.83
C LYS A 167 -7.65 -37.33 -15.20
N ASP A 168 -6.55 -38.06 -15.42
CA ASP A 168 -6.30 -39.38 -14.83
C ASP A 168 -5.89 -39.26 -13.34
N ARG A 169 -6.85 -38.86 -12.52
CA ARG A 169 -6.75 -38.77 -11.06
C ARG A 169 -8.15 -38.76 -10.42
N PRO A 170 -8.26 -38.99 -9.09
CA PRO A 170 -9.53 -38.85 -8.38
C PRO A 170 -10.18 -37.50 -8.61
N LEU A 171 -11.46 -37.48 -8.90
CA LEU A 171 -12.20 -36.25 -9.13
C LEU A 171 -12.33 -35.46 -7.82
N ASN A 172 -11.85 -34.24 -7.83
CA ASN A 172 -12.06 -33.27 -6.75
C ASN A 172 -12.97 -32.13 -7.23
N MET A 173 -14.19 -32.11 -6.71
CA MET A 173 -15.19 -31.09 -7.06
C MET A 173 -14.78 -29.66 -6.69
N ALA A 174 -13.95 -29.49 -5.64
CA ALA A 174 -13.42 -28.15 -5.28
C ALA A 174 -12.54 -27.59 -6.40
N ARG A 175 -11.78 -28.40 -7.11
CA ARG A 175 -10.90 -27.98 -8.21
C ARG A 175 -11.69 -27.47 -9.43
N LEU A 176 -12.88 -28.01 -9.67
CA LEU A 176 -13.78 -27.48 -10.71
C LEU A 176 -14.30 -26.08 -10.40
N ILE A 177 -14.39 -25.75 -9.09
CA ILE A 177 -14.95 -24.50 -8.60
C ILE A 177 -13.90 -23.38 -8.55
N VAL A 178 -12.63 -23.73 -8.29
CA VAL A 178 -11.53 -22.77 -8.28
C VAL A 178 -11.40 -22.09 -9.65
N GLY A 179 -11.19 -20.79 -9.69
CA GLY A 179 -11.16 -20.01 -10.94
C GLY A 179 -12.55 -19.53 -11.41
N SER A 180 -13.61 -19.84 -10.68
CA SER A 180 -14.97 -19.47 -11.09
C SER A 180 -15.36 -18.00 -10.85
N GLU A 181 -14.49 -17.19 -10.30
CA GLU A 181 -14.69 -15.75 -10.07
C GLU A 181 -15.99 -15.39 -9.31
N GLY A 182 -16.43 -16.32 -8.44
CA GLY A 182 -17.67 -16.15 -7.68
C GLY A 182 -18.95 -16.28 -8.52
N THR A 183 -18.86 -16.83 -9.73
CA THR A 183 -20.02 -17.02 -10.61
C THR A 183 -20.83 -18.28 -10.30
N LEU A 184 -20.28 -19.23 -9.53
CA LEU A 184 -20.93 -20.52 -9.23
C LEU A 184 -21.59 -20.52 -7.84
N LEU A 185 -20.89 -20.02 -6.84
CA LEU A 185 -21.27 -20.10 -5.43
C LEU A 185 -20.48 -19.09 -4.58
N SER A 186 -20.77 -19.04 -3.27
CA SER A 186 -20.00 -18.28 -2.30
C SER A 186 -19.26 -19.22 -1.34
N VAL A 187 -17.93 -19.18 -1.33
CA VAL A 187 -17.12 -19.97 -0.40
C VAL A 187 -17.29 -19.43 1.03
N VAL A 188 -17.55 -20.32 1.98
CA VAL A 188 -17.70 -20.04 3.42
C VAL A 188 -16.45 -20.48 4.19
N GLU A 189 -15.92 -21.65 3.87
CA GLU A 189 -14.66 -22.17 4.41
C GLU A 189 -13.88 -22.90 3.32
N ALA A 190 -12.57 -22.92 3.45
CA ALA A 190 -11.69 -23.66 2.56
C ALA A 190 -10.64 -24.43 3.36
N ARG A 191 -10.41 -25.68 3.00
CA ARG A 191 -9.29 -26.48 3.50
C ARG A 191 -8.18 -26.43 2.44
N MET A 192 -7.06 -25.78 2.80
CA MET A 192 -5.97 -25.46 1.90
C MET A 192 -4.71 -26.23 2.27
N ARG A 193 -4.05 -26.83 1.28
CA ARG A 193 -2.75 -27.49 1.44
C ARG A 193 -1.68 -26.44 1.71
N LEU A 194 -0.81 -26.75 2.68
CA LEU A 194 0.40 -25.99 2.98
C LEU A 194 1.63 -26.74 2.50
N VAL A 195 2.69 -25.99 2.23
CA VAL A 195 3.99 -26.55 1.82
C VAL A 195 5.07 -26.19 2.85
N ARG A 196 6.18 -26.90 2.85
CA ARG A 196 7.32 -26.55 3.67
C ARG A 196 7.96 -25.26 3.17
N ARG A 197 8.28 -24.38 4.08
CA ARG A 197 9.02 -23.17 3.78
C ARG A 197 10.47 -23.52 3.47
N PRO A 198 11.09 -22.95 2.41
CA PRO A 198 12.53 -23.07 2.20
C PRO A 198 13.31 -22.59 3.43
N LYS A 199 14.35 -23.32 3.80
CA LYS A 199 15.18 -22.96 4.96
C LYS A 199 16.15 -21.82 4.65
N ALA A 200 16.62 -21.77 3.39
CA ALA A 200 17.52 -20.74 2.88
C ALA A 200 17.16 -20.37 1.44
N THR A 201 17.35 -19.09 1.09
CA THR A 201 17.24 -18.58 -0.27
C THR A 201 18.44 -17.69 -0.58
N ALA A 202 18.75 -17.54 -1.88
CA ALA A 202 19.74 -16.60 -2.38
C ALA A 202 19.24 -16.02 -3.71
N LEU A 203 19.55 -14.74 -3.95
CA LEU A 203 19.16 -14.04 -5.16
C LEU A 203 20.39 -13.66 -5.99
N ASP A 204 20.20 -13.69 -7.30
CA ASP A 204 21.05 -13.06 -8.29
C ASP A 204 20.22 -12.08 -9.11
N VAL A 205 20.64 -10.82 -9.18
CA VAL A 205 19.97 -9.78 -9.97
C VAL A 205 20.85 -9.41 -11.15
N ILE A 206 20.52 -9.95 -12.32
CA ILE A 206 21.29 -9.78 -13.54
C ILE A 206 20.78 -8.56 -14.32
N HIS A 207 21.70 -7.69 -14.76
CA HIS A 207 21.39 -6.43 -15.44
C HIS A 207 21.71 -6.53 -16.93
N TYR A 208 20.79 -6.01 -17.76
CA TYR A 208 20.88 -6.09 -19.22
C TYR A 208 20.79 -4.72 -19.89
N HIS A 209 21.56 -4.53 -20.96
CA HIS A 209 21.44 -3.36 -21.83
C HIS A 209 20.27 -3.46 -22.80
N ASP A 210 19.79 -4.68 -23.06
CA ASP A 210 18.65 -4.97 -23.91
C ASP A 210 17.71 -6.00 -23.26
N MET A 211 16.41 -5.77 -23.35
CA MET A 211 15.39 -6.68 -22.83
C MET A 211 15.36 -7.99 -23.64
N GLN A 212 15.66 -7.96 -24.92
CA GLN A 212 15.67 -9.18 -25.74
C GLN A 212 16.74 -10.16 -25.26
N GLU A 213 17.94 -9.67 -24.91
CA GLU A 213 18.99 -10.48 -24.30
C GLU A 213 18.53 -11.12 -22.98
N ALA A 214 17.79 -10.38 -22.16
CA ALA A 214 17.22 -10.91 -20.90
C ALA A 214 16.25 -12.07 -21.18
N LEU A 215 15.40 -11.94 -22.19
CA LEU A 215 14.45 -13.01 -22.58
C LEU A 215 15.18 -14.24 -23.13
N GLU A 216 16.17 -14.06 -23.98
CA GLU A 216 16.99 -15.15 -24.57
C GLU A 216 17.77 -15.91 -23.50
N SER A 217 18.38 -15.21 -22.55
CA SER A 217 19.14 -15.83 -21.46
C SER A 217 18.26 -16.57 -20.43
N SER A 218 16.97 -16.24 -20.37
CA SER A 218 16.03 -16.84 -19.38
C SER A 218 15.98 -18.36 -19.46
N GLN A 219 16.12 -18.97 -20.66
CA GLN A 219 16.15 -20.40 -20.84
C GLN A 219 17.38 -21.05 -20.18
N SER A 220 18.55 -20.48 -20.45
CA SER A 220 19.80 -20.93 -19.84
C SER A 220 19.72 -20.86 -18.31
N ILE A 221 19.08 -19.81 -17.78
CA ILE A 221 18.85 -19.63 -16.34
C ILE A 221 17.91 -20.70 -15.80
N LEU A 222 16.80 -20.99 -16.48
CA LEU A 222 15.83 -22.01 -16.06
C LEU A 222 16.41 -23.42 -15.97
N GLU A 223 17.33 -23.78 -16.88
CA GLU A 223 18.04 -25.06 -16.85
C GLU A 223 18.89 -25.25 -15.57
N THR A 224 19.19 -24.20 -14.83
CA THR A 224 19.92 -24.28 -13.55
C THR A 224 19.05 -24.70 -12.37
N GLY A 225 17.73 -24.87 -12.58
CA GLY A 225 16.78 -25.20 -11.53
C GLY A 225 16.43 -24.00 -10.64
N ALA A 226 16.33 -22.82 -11.24
CA ALA A 226 15.90 -21.61 -10.54
C ALA A 226 14.50 -21.77 -9.93
N TYR A 227 14.33 -21.20 -8.74
CA TYR A 227 13.11 -21.22 -7.95
C TYR A 227 12.12 -20.13 -8.38
N ALA A 228 12.63 -19.02 -8.92
CA ALA A 228 11.92 -17.96 -9.61
C ALA A 228 12.83 -17.25 -10.60
N VAL A 229 12.29 -16.76 -11.72
CA VAL A 229 12.96 -15.86 -12.68
C VAL A 229 12.00 -14.75 -13.07
N GLU A 230 12.30 -13.53 -12.61
CA GLU A 230 11.40 -12.39 -12.68
C GLU A 230 12.00 -11.24 -13.50
N LEU A 231 11.32 -10.83 -14.55
CA LEU A 231 11.70 -9.68 -15.39
C LEU A 231 11.16 -8.37 -14.76
N THR A 232 11.98 -7.32 -14.83
CA THR A 232 11.55 -5.92 -14.59
C THR A 232 12.24 -5.01 -15.59
N ASP A 233 11.46 -4.20 -16.34
CA ASP A 233 11.95 -3.30 -17.36
C ASP A 233 12.36 -1.92 -16.84
N LYS A 234 12.97 -1.13 -17.71
CA LYS A 234 13.44 0.23 -17.43
C LYS A 234 12.30 1.15 -16.96
N MET A 235 11.10 1.06 -17.54
CA MET A 235 9.99 1.94 -17.17
C MET A 235 9.64 1.81 -15.68
N ILE A 236 9.60 0.60 -15.16
CA ILE A 236 9.35 0.35 -13.74
C ILE A 236 10.52 0.84 -12.88
N LEU A 237 11.77 0.62 -13.32
CA LEU A 237 12.93 1.09 -12.57
C LEU A 237 12.96 2.62 -12.48
N ASP A 238 12.63 3.33 -13.56
CA ASP A 238 12.56 4.80 -13.57
C ASP A 238 11.44 5.34 -12.68
N LEU A 239 10.26 4.70 -12.69
CA LEU A 239 9.17 5.05 -11.79
C LEU A 239 9.54 4.79 -10.31
N ALA A 240 10.31 3.75 -10.04
CA ALA A 240 10.80 3.46 -8.70
C ALA A 240 11.80 4.52 -8.21
N ARG A 241 12.69 5.01 -9.07
CA ARG A 241 13.61 6.12 -8.75
C ARG A 241 12.84 7.39 -8.36
N GLY A 242 11.67 7.62 -8.95
CA GLY A 242 10.80 8.76 -8.65
C GLY A 242 9.98 8.63 -7.36
N ASN A 243 10.01 7.49 -6.67
CA ASN A 243 9.24 7.23 -5.45
C ASN A 243 10.17 7.12 -4.23
N LEU A 244 9.95 7.92 -3.18
CA LEU A 244 10.84 8.02 -2.02
C LEU A 244 11.08 6.66 -1.33
N GLU A 245 10.04 5.85 -1.14
CA GLU A 245 10.15 4.55 -0.48
C GLU A 245 10.97 3.57 -1.31
N HIS A 246 10.74 3.54 -2.63
CA HIS A 246 11.36 2.57 -3.51
C HIS A 246 12.77 2.99 -3.94
N ALA A 247 13.05 4.28 -4.12
CA ALA A 247 14.38 4.80 -4.43
C ALA A 247 15.42 4.37 -3.37
N GLN A 248 15.06 4.38 -2.09
CA GLN A 248 15.94 3.94 -1.01
C GLN A 248 16.28 2.44 -1.05
N ARG A 249 15.53 1.65 -1.81
CA ARG A 249 15.72 0.18 -1.93
C ARG A 249 16.52 -0.22 -3.16
N MET A 250 16.89 0.73 -4.02
CA MET A 250 17.50 0.46 -5.33
C MET A 250 19.05 0.38 -5.29
N SER A 251 19.64 0.23 -4.11
CA SER A 251 21.10 0.12 -3.97
C SER A 251 21.73 -1.09 -4.69
N PHE A 252 20.91 -2.03 -5.12
CA PHE A 252 21.35 -3.19 -5.90
C PHE A 252 21.34 -2.94 -7.42
N ILE A 253 20.87 -1.78 -7.89
CA ILE A 253 20.87 -1.43 -9.31
C ILE A 253 22.18 -0.74 -9.66
N GLU A 254 22.92 -1.33 -10.61
CA GLU A 254 24.14 -0.77 -11.15
C GLU A 254 23.92 -0.21 -12.58
N GLY A 255 24.31 1.03 -12.79
CA GLY A 255 24.15 1.71 -14.08
C GLY A 255 22.69 2.05 -14.41
N ASP A 256 22.34 1.94 -15.70
CA ASP A 256 21.00 2.21 -16.23
C ASP A 256 20.50 1.05 -17.09
N PRO A 257 20.10 -0.07 -16.48
CA PRO A 257 19.67 -1.26 -17.21
C PRO A 257 18.37 -1.04 -17.98
N ALA A 258 18.28 -1.57 -19.20
CA ALA A 258 17.04 -1.68 -19.95
C ALA A 258 16.09 -2.73 -19.35
N ALA A 259 16.65 -3.75 -18.73
CA ALA A 259 15.91 -4.75 -17.96
C ALA A 259 16.82 -5.39 -16.89
N ILE A 260 16.19 -5.96 -15.87
CA ILE A 260 16.83 -6.86 -14.92
C ILE A 260 16.07 -8.19 -14.85
N LEU A 261 16.81 -9.29 -14.61
CA LEU A 261 16.24 -10.56 -14.18
C LEU A 261 16.60 -10.79 -12.72
N ILE A 262 15.59 -11.01 -11.89
CA ILE A 262 15.75 -11.43 -10.50
C ILE A 262 15.62 -12.94 -10.50
N VAL A 263 16.71 -13.65 -10.17
CA VAL A 263 16.77 -15.11 -10.13
C VAL A 263 16.90 -15.55 -8.67
N GLU A 264 15.99 -16.41 -8.20
CA GLU A 264 16.02 -16.96 -6.85
C GLU A 264 16.33 -18.43 -6.85
N TYR A 265 17.11 -18.86 -5.87
CA TYR A 265 17.35 -20.26 -5.55
C TYR A 265 16.94 -20.54 -4.12
N ALA A 266 16.31 -21.69 -3.91
CA ALA A 266 15.94 -22.21 -2.60
C ALA A 266 16.76 -23.47 -2.29
N ALA A 267 17.10 -23.65 -1.02
CA ALA A 267 17.88 -24.79 -0.53
C ALA A 267 17.60 -25.10 0.94
N ASP A 268 18.15 -26.22 1.42
CA ASP A 268 18.07 -26.58 2.84
C ASP A 268 19.11 -25.83 3.70
N THR A 269 20.19 -25.35 3.10
CA THR A 269 21.22 -24.57 3.78
C THR A 269 21.61 -23.31 3.00
N ALA A 270 22.13 -22.32 3.71
CA ALA A 270 22.64 -21.08 3.10
C ALA A 270 23.84 -21.35 2.18
N ALA A 271 24.68 -22.34 2.51
CA ALA A 271 25.83 -22.73 1.69
C ALA A 271 25.39 -23.33 0.34
N GLU A 272 24.38 -24.19 0.35
CA GLU A 272 23.80 -24.74 -0.89
C GLU A 272 23.13 -23.67 -1.75
N ALA A 273 22.36 -22.73 -1.14
CA ALA A 273 21.75 -21.65 -1.87
C ALA A 273 22.81 -20.75 -2.53
N ARG A 274 23.90 -20.45 -1.82
CA ARG A 274 25.05 -19.71 -2.34
C ARG A 274 25.72 -20.45 -3.51
N ALA A 275 25.98 -21.74 -3.37
CA ALA A 275 26.63 -22.54 -4.42
C ALA A 275 25.80 -22.55 -5.73
N LYS A 276 24.46 -22.54 -5.64
CA LYS A 276 23.59 -22.45 -6.83
C LYS A 276 23.72 -21.10 -7.54
N VAL A 277 23.80 -19.99 -6.80
CA VAL A 277 24.02 -18.65 -7.35
C VAL A 277 25.41 -18.57 -8.01
N GLU A 278 26.44 -19.07 -7.34
CA GLU A 278 27.82 -19.11 -7.88
C GLU A 278 27.92 -19.96 -9.17
N ALA A 279 27.16 -21.05 -9.25
CA ALA A 279 27.08 -21.87 -10.45
C ALA A 279 26.39 -21.14 -11.61
N LEU A 280 25.33 -20.33 -11.31
CA LEU A 280 24.71 -19.46 -12.30
C LEU A 280 25.70 -18.41 -12.80
N GLU A 281 26.47 -17.77 -11.91
CA GLU A 281 27.46 -16.76 -12.30
C GLU A 281 28.60 -17.34 -13.17
N ALA A 282 29.05 -18.55 -12.85
CA ALA A 282 30.01 -19.26 -13.71
C ALA A 282 29.42 -19.56 -15.11
N ARG A 283 28.13 -19.88 -15.18
CA ARG A 283 27.42 -20.08 -16.46
C ARG A 283 27.26 -18.76 -17.20
N ARG A 284 26.83 -17.69 -16.52
CA ARG A 284 26.69 -16.34 -17.07
C ARG A 284 28.00 -15.85 -17.71
N ALA A 285 29.11 -16.02 -17.00
CA ALA A 285 30.42 -15.64 -17.49
C ALA A 285 30.85 -16.43 -18.75
N ARG A 286 30.55 -17.73 -18.78
CA ARG A 286 30.83 -18.60 -19.93
C ARG A 286 29.97 -18.26 -21.14
N GLU A 287 28.67 -18.03 -20.94
CA GLU A 287 27.69 -17.77 -21.99
C GLU A 287 27.59 -16.28 -22.36
N ARG A 288 28.19 -15.41 -21.53
CA ARG A 288 28.37 -13.96 -21.76
C ARG A 288 27.03 -13.21 -21.88
N PHE A 289 26.10 -13.42 -20.93
CA PHE A 289 24.89 -12.64 -20.89
C PHE A 289 24.84 -11.70 -19.68
N GLY A 290 24.17 -10.55 -19.84
CA GLY A 290 24.08 -9.51 -18.80
C GLY A 290 25.41 -8.84 -18.50
N TYR A 291 25.42 -7.54 -18.31
CA TYR A 291 26.64 -6.78 -18.07
C TYR A 291 27.06 -6.71 -16.59
N HIS A 292 26.15 -6.94 -15.68
CA HIS A 292 26.38 -6.91 -14.23
C HIS A 292 25.47 -7.91 -13.52
N ALA A 293 25.88 -8.37 -12.33
CA ALA A 293 25.09 -9.20 -11.44
C ALA A 293 25.26 -8.72 -9.99
N HIS A 294 24.14 -8.61 -9.26
CA HIS A 294 24.14 -8.29 -7.84
C HIS A 294 23.68 -9.50 -7.02
N LEU A 295 24.60 -10.04 -6.23
CA LEU A 295 24.34 -11.25 -5.42
C LEU A 295 23.80 -10.86 -4.02
N ALA A 296 22.63 -11.35 -3.66
CA ALA A 296 21.99 -11.05 -2.37
C ALA A 296 21.80 -12.32 -1.54
N PHE A 297 22.63 -12.49 -0.54
CA PHE A 297 22.58 -13.60 0.40
C PHE A 297 21.89 -13.24 1.72
N GLU A 298 22.00 -11.98 2.13
CA GLU A 298 21.41 -11.49 3.38
C GLU A 298 19.89 -11.31 3.26
N PRO A 299 19.09 -11.79 4.23
CA PRO A 299 17.63 -11.70 4.19
C PRO A 299 17.08 -10.29 4.00
N ALA A 300 17.75 -9.27 4.55
CA ALA A 300 17.34 -7.88 4.42
C ALA A 300 17.51 -7.35 2.99
N ALA A 301 18.59 -7.72 2.29
CA ALA A 301 18.85 -7.40 0.91
C ALA A 301 17.80 -8.06 -0.02
N GLN A 302 17.58 -9.36 0.17
CA GLN A 302 16.56 -10.11 -0.57
C GLN A 302 15.16 -9.48 -0.39
N GLN A 303 14.79 -9.13 0.84
CA GLN A 303 13.51 -8.49 1.11
C GLN A 303 13.37 -7.14 0.39
N SER A 304 14.44 -6.36 0.28
CA SER A 304 14.42 -5.06 -0.44
C SER A 304 14.18 -5.26 -1.92
N ILE A 305 14.83 -6.25 -2.54
CA ILE A 305 14.66 -6.62 -3.96
C ILE A 305 13.21 -7.06 -4.21
N TRP A 306 12.68 -7.99 -3.40
CA TRP A 306 11.31 -8.48 -3.53
C TRP A 306 10.26 -7.40 -3.28
N LYS A 307 10.50 -6.46 -2.35
CA LYS A 307 9.59 -5.32 -2.13
C LYS A 307 9.52 -4.41 -3.35
N LEU A 308 10.65 -4.15 -4.00
CA LEU A 308 10.67 -3.39 -5.27
C LEU A 308 9.88 -4.13 -6.36
N ARG A 309 10.14 -5.44 -6.54
CA ARG A 309 9.45 -6.26 -7.54
C ARG A 309 7.92 -6.28 -7.33
N LYS A 310 7.45 -6.46 -6.10
CA LYS A 310 6.02 -6.44 -5.75
C LYS A 310 5.36 -5.07 -5.99
N ALA A 311 6.13 -3.99 -5.91
CA ALA A 311 5.62 -2.64 -6.13
C ALA A 311 5.38 -2.30 -7.61
N GLY A 312 5.95 -3.05 -8.55
CA GLY A 312 5.96 -2.75 -9.99
C GLY A 312 4.59 -2.39 -10.56
N LEU A 313 3.56 -3.20 -10.28
CA LEU A 313 2.18 -2.91 -10.68
C LEU A 313 1.70 -1.54 -10.18
N GLY A 314 1.94 -1.26 -8.92
CA GLY A 314 1.50 -0.01 -8.31
C GLY A 314 2.20 1.20 -8.88
N LEU A 315 3.50 1.10 -9.11
CA LEU A 315 4.33 2.15 -9.70
C LEU A 315 3.85 2.52 -11.10
N LEU A 316 3.56 1.53 -11.94
CA LEU A 316 3.03 1.74 -13.28
C LEU A 316 1.74 2.58 -13.28
N PHE A 317 0.86 2.34 -12.34
CA PHE A 317 -0.36 3.14 -12.21
C PHE A 317 -0.13 4.56 -11.68
N GLY A 318 1.08 4.87 -11.19
CA GLY A 318 1.49 6.21 -10.79
C GLY A 318 1.74 7.19 -11.95
N VAL A 319 1.68 6.73 -13.20
CA VAL A 319 1.79 7.59 -14.40
C VAL A 319 0.71 8.67 -14.36
N LYS A 320 1.14 9.93 -14.57
CA LYS A 320 0.25 11.10 -14.59
C LYS A 320 -0.48 11.21 -15.92
N GLY A 321 -1.58 11.98 -15.93
CA GLY A 321 -2.41 12.18 -17.10
C GLY A 321 -3.52 11.13 -17.25
N ASP A 322 -4.28 11.21 -18.34
CA ASP A 322 -5.44 10.35 -18.60
C ASP A 322 -5.06 9.00 -19.24
N ALA A 323 -3.96 8.96 -19.98
CA ALA A 323 -3.40 7.72 -20.50
C ALA A 323 -2.78 6.91 -19.35
N LYS A 324 -3.25 5.67 -19.20
CA LYS A 324 -2.84 4.79 -18.09
C LYS A 324 -2.43 3.41 -18.61
N PRO A 325 -1.53 2.70 -17.93
CA PRO A 325 -1.26 1.29 -18.20
C PRO A 325 -2.50 0.45 -17.94
N ILE A 326 -3.12 -0.10 -18.97
CA ILE A 326 -4.41 -0.81 -18.85
C ILE A 326 -4.20 -2.32 -18.82
N ALA A 327 -4.91 -2.99 -17.90
CA ALA A 327 -4.81 -4.42 -17.65
C ALA A 327 -5.92 -5.19 -18.41
N PHE A 328 -5.78 -5.44 -19.71
CA PHE A 328 -6.74 -6.26 -20.47
C PHE A 328 -6.07 -7.40 -21.25
N ILE A 329 -4.84 -7.21 -21.76
CA ILE A 329 -4.06 -8.22 -22.50
C ILE A 329 -2.78 -8.66 -21.74
N GLU A 330 -2.58 -8.19 -20.55
CA GLU A 330 -1.29 -8.22 -19.84
C GLU A 330 -0.94 -9.53 -19.14
N ASP A 331 -1.90 -10.44 -18.95
CA ASP A 331 -1.77 -11.68 -18.19
C ASP A 331 -1.69 -12.90 -19.11
N THR A 332 -1.15 -12.71 -20.31
CA THR A 332 -0.95 -13.80 -21.27
C THR A 332 0.27 -14.63 -20.89
N ALA A 333 0.20 -15.94 -21.14
CA ALA A 333 1.31 -16.84 -20.93
C ALA A 333 1.51 -17.77 -22.13
N VAL A 334 2.77 -17.93 -22.51
CA VAL A 334 3.25 -18.88 -23.53
C VAL A 334 4.34 -19.77 -22.93
N ASP A 335 4.78 -20.79 -23.64
CA ASP A 335 5.95 -21.55 -23.17
C ASP A 335 7.13 -20.59 -22.95
N PRO A 336 7.83 -20.66 -21.83
CA PRO A 336 8.99 -19.78 -21.58
C PRO A 336 10.02 -19.77 -22.73
N ARG A 337 10.15 -20.88 -23.46
CA ARG A 337 11.02 -20.99 -24.64
C ARG A 337 10.61 -20.08 -25.79
N ASP A 338 9.35 -19.74 -25.86
CA ASP A 338 8.79 -18.92 -26.93
C ASP A 338 8.86 -17.41 -26.63
N LEU A 339 9.15 -16.99 -25.38
CA LEU A 339 9.20 -15.58 -24.99
C LEU A 339 10.08 -14.72 -25.91
N PRO A 340 11.29 -15.15 -26.32
CA PRO A 340 12.14 -14.35 -27.19
C PRO A 340 11.53 -14.07 -28.59
N ALA A 341 10.68 -14.97 -29.08
CA ALA A 341 9.98 -14.80 -30.35
C ALA A 341 8.60 -14.13 -30.19
N PHE A 342 7.92 -14.41 -29.08
CA PHE A 342 6.58 -13.90 -28.80
C PHE A 342 6.57 -12.40 -28.50
N VAL A 343 7.50 -11.92 -27.63
CA VAL A 343 7.49 -10.54 -27.14
C VAL A 343 7.73 -9.50 -28.24
N PRO A 344 8.66 -9.70 -29.21
CA PRO A 344 8.79 -8.80 -30.34
C PRO A 344 7.50 -8.66 -31.18
N ARG A 345 6.83 -9.76 -31.49
CA ARG A 345 5.55 -9.74 -32.24
C ARG A 345 4.44 -9.04 -31.44
N PHE A 346 4.40 -9.24 -30.14
CA PHE A 346 3.48 -8.53 -29.26
C PHE A 346 3.75 -7.00 -29.31
N ARG A 347 5.02 -6.59 -29.26
CA ARG A 347 5.44 -5.20 -29.38
C ARG A 347 5.05 -4.58 -30.72
N GLU A 348 5.20 -5.33 -31.82
CA GLU A 348 4.80 -4.90 -33.16
C GLU A 348 3.29 -4.60 -33.22
N ILE A 349 2.45 -5.48 -32.65
CA ILE A 349 1.01 -5.22 -32.57
C ILE A 349 0.71 -3.97 -31.77
N MET A 350 1.36 -3.77 -30.61
CA MET A 350 1.18 -2.54 -29.83
C MET A 350 1.59 -1.30 -30.63
N ALA A 351 2.74 -1.33 -31.30
CA ALA A 351 3.25 -0.22 -32.11
C ALA A 351 2.32 0.09 -33.28
N LYS A 352 1.78 -0.92 -33.98
CA LYS A 352 0.76 -0.81 -35.03
C LYS A 352 -0.44 0.02 -34.57
N HIS A 353 -0.85 -0.14 -33.31
CA HIS A 353 -1.96 0.60 -32.73
C HIS A 353 -1.52 1.89 -32.02
N GLY A 354 -0.22 2.29 -32.14
CA GLY A 354 0.29 3.51 -31.53
C GLY A 354 0.31 3.47 -30.00
N ALA A 355 0.54 2.31 -29.41
CA ALA A 355 0.65 2.11 -27.98
C ALA A 355 2.07 1.65 -27.61
N GLU A 356 2.55 2.17 -26.48
CA GLU A 356 3.75 1.70 -25.79
C GLU A 356 3.37 1.14 -24.43
N GLY A 357 4.23 0.35 -23.79
CA GLY A 357 3.90 -0.25 -22.52
C GLY A 357 5.10 -0.73 -21.72
N ALA A 358 4.85 -1.11 -20.47
CA ALA A 358 5.83 -1.69 -19.56
C ALA A 358 5.79 -3.21 -19.59
N TYR A 359 6.94 -3.81 -19.30
CA TYR A 359 7.15 -5.26 -19.32
C TYR A 359 7.70 -5.73 -17.98
N TYR A 360 6.97 -6.59 -17.30
CA TYR A 360 7.47 -7.26 -16.11
C TYR A 360 6.72 -8.57 -15.91
N GLY A 361 7.28 -9.50 -15.17
CA GLY A 361 6.54 -10.74 -14.90
C GLY A 361 7.43 -11.94 -14.69
N HIS A 362 6.79 -13.09 -14.81
CA HIS A 362 7.28 -14.40 -14.43
C HIS A 362 7.86 -15.12 -15.66
N CYS A 363 9.11 -14.78 -16.03
CA CYS A 363 9.81 -15.47 -17.15
C CYS A 363 9.88 -16.99 -16.93
N SER A 364 9.98 -17.41 -15.64
CA SER A 364 10.04 -18.83 -15.28
C SER A 364 8.87 -19.66 -15.79
N VAL A 365 7.73 -19.04 -16.04
CA VAL A 365 6.49 -19.72 -16.46
C VAL A 365 5.85 -19.04 -17.69
N GLY A 366 6.61 -18.25 -18.42
CA GLY A 366 6.17 -17.64 -19.68
C GLY A 366 5.09 -16.56 -19.56
N CYS A 367 4.82 -16.05 -18.34
CA CYS A 367 3.83 -15.00 -18.10
C CYS A 367 4.53 -13.66 -17.96
N LEU A 368 4.31 -12.75 -18.91
CA LEU A 368 4.75 -11.37 -18.84
C LEU A 368 3.56 -10.42 -18.81
N HIS A 369 3.55 -9.52 -17.82
CA HIS A 369 2.55 -8.48 -17.69
C HIS A 369 2.90 -7.29 -18.57
N ILE A 370 2.43 -7.32 -19.81
CA ILE A 370 2.68 -6.26 -20.81
C ILE A 370 1.49 -5.30 -20.80
N ARG A 371 1.70 -4.06 -20.34
CA ARG A 371 0.63 -3.10 -20.11
C ARG A 371 0.71 -1.90 -21.05
N PRO A 372 -0.11 -1.85 -22.10
CA PRO A 372 -0.18 -0.69 -22.99
C PRO A 372 -0.73 0.52 -22.26
N VAL A 373 -0.14 1.70 -22.53
CA VAL A 373 -0.57 2.99 -21.99
C VAL A 373 -1.63 3.58 -22.90
N ILE A 374 -2.88 3.62 -22.43
CA ILE A 374 -4.05 4.00 -23.23
C ILE A 374 -4.95 4.97 -22.46
N ASP A 375 -5.50 5.96 -23.16
CA ASP A 375 -6.51 6.86 -22.63
C ASP A 375 -7.93 6.33 -22.91
N LEU A 376 -8.55 5.70 -21.90
CA LEU A 376 -9.91 5.17 -21.97
C LEU A 376 -11.01 6.25 -22.00
N LYS A 377 -10.68 7.51 -21.79
CA LYS A 377 -11.65 8.62 -21.89
C LYS A 377 -11.87 9.07 -23.32
N THR A 378 -11.12 8.53 -24.29
CA THR A 378 -11.24 8.83 -25.70
C THR A 378 -11.81 7.67 -26.51
N LYS A 379 -12.55 7.99 -27.61
CA LYS A 379 -13.01 6.97 -28.55
C LYS A 379 -11.83 6.20 -29.14
N ARG A 380 -10.75 6.89 -29.50
CA ARG A 380 -9.52 6.26 -30.02
C ARG A 380 -8.96 5.20 -29.05
N GLY A 381 -8.88 5.52 -27.75
CA GLY A 381 -8.37 4.57 -26.76
C GLY A 381 -9.27 3.35 -26.61
N LEU A 382 -10.60 3.52 -26.70
CA LEU A 382 -11.53 2.38 -26.68
C LEU A 382 -11.38 1.50 -27.93
N ASP A 383 -11.24 2.11 -29.11
CA ASP A 383 -11.01 1.39 -30.38
C ASP A 383 -9.65 0.64 -30.34
N GLN A 384 -8.60 1.24 -29.74
CA GLN A 384 -7.30 0.58 -29.52
C GLN A 384 -7.44 -0.68 -28.63
N VAL A 385 -8.19 -0.58 -27.51
CA VAL A 385 -8.40 -1.74 -26.61
C VAL A 385 -9.07 -2.88 -27.36
N GLN A 386 -10.14 -2.59 -28.11
CA GLN A 386 -10.89 -3.59 -28.87
C GLN A 386 -10.02 -4.30 -29.92
N ALA A 387 -9.26 -3.52 -30.70
CA ALA A 387 -8.43 -4.04 -31.78
C ALA A 387 -7.23 -4.84 -31.25
N MET A 388 -6.49 -4.29 -30.30
CA MET A 388 -5.32 -4.97 -29.73
C MET A 388 -5.70 -6.25 -29.01
N ALA A 389 -6.81 -6.28 -28.26
CA ALA A 389 -7.24 -7.51 -27.58
C ALA A 389 -7.45 -8.66 -28.57
N GLY A 390 -8.10 -8.39 -29.71
CA GLY A 390 -8.31 -9.39 -30.76
C GLY A 390 -7.00 -9.94 -31.32
N GLU A 391 -6.11 -9.05 -31.79
CA GLU A 391 -4.85 -9.46 -32.42
C GLU A 391 -3.86 -10.13 -31.44
N ILE A 392 -3.77 -9.65 -30.21
CA ILE A 392 -2.90 -10.26 -29.19
C ILE A 392 -3.40 -11.63 -28.78
N PHE A 393 -4.71 -11.81 -28.60
CA PHE A 393 -5.23 -13.13 -28.25
C PHE A 393 -5.07 -14.13 -29.38
N ASP A 394 -5.17 -13.73 -30.64
CA ASP A 394 -4.81 -14.61 -31.77
C ASP A 394 -3.33 -15.01 -31.72
N LEU A 395 -2.44 -14.06 -31.47
CA LEU A 395 -1.01 -14.34 -31.31
C LEU A 395 -0.77 -15.37 -30.17
N VAL A 396 -1.45 -15.19 -29.02
CA VAL A 396 -1.32 -16.11 -27.88
C VAL A 396 -1.77 -17.53 -28.27
N LEU A 397 -2.90 -17.63 -28.98
CA LEU A 397 -3.42 -18.93 -29.43
C LEU A 397 -2.52 -19.61 -30.45
N GLU A 398 -1.86 -18.84 -31.34
CA GLU A 398 -0.85 -19.37 -32.28
C GLU A 398 0.29 -20.08 -31.55
N TYR A 399 0.73 -19.55 -30.39
CA TYR A 399 1.73 -20.18 -29.54
C TYR A 399 1.16 -21.27 -28.59
N GLY A 400 -0.12 -21.60 -28.68
CA GLY A 400 -0.79 -22.54 -27.76
C GLY A 400 -0.87 -22.05 -26.32
N GLY A 401 -0.74 -20.75 -26.12
CA GLY A 401 -0.70 -20.08 -24.83
C GLY A 401 -2.08 -19.82 -24.21
N ALA A 402 -2.12 -19.17 -23.07
CA ALA A 402 -3.31 -18.80 -22.34
C ALA A 402 -3.52 -17.28 -22.30
N ILE A 403 -4.76 -16.82 -22.52
CA ILE A 403 -5.08 -15.38 -22.48
C ILE A 403 -5.19 -14.84 -21.05
N SER A 404 -5.29 -15.70 -20.04
CA SER A 404 -5.26 -15.39 -18.63
C SER A 404 -4.49 -16.48 -17.89
N SER A 405 -3.41 -16.09 -17.19
CA SER A 405 -2.50 -16.99 -16.52
C SER A 405 -2.68 -17.04 -15.00
N GLU A 406 -3.11 -15.93 -14.37
CA GLU A 406 -3.30 -15.86 -12.92
C GLU A 406 -4.34 -14.81 -12.45
N HIS A 407 -4.63 -13.77 -13.27
CA HIS A 407 -5.50 -12.66 -12.85
C HIS A 407 -7.00 -12.95 -12.99
N GLY A 408 -7.36 -14.00 -13.71
CA GLY A 408 -8.73 -14.31 -14.09
C GLY A 408 -9.18 -13.57 -15.36
N ASP A 409 -10.32 -13.99 -15.90
CA ASP A 409 -10.86 -13.38 -17.13
C ASP A 409 -11.61 -12.09 -16.83
N GLY A 410 -12.45 -12.10 -15.82
CA GLY A 410 -13.28 -10.99 -15.44
C GLY A 410 -14.07 -10.44 -16.62
N ARG A 411 -14.32 -9.13 -16.63
CA ARG A 411 -14.98 -8.43 -17.75
C ARG A 411 -14.05 -8.12 -18.91
N ALA A 412 -12.73 -8.12 -18.66
CA ALA A 412 -11.75 -7.76 -19.67
C ALA A 412 -11.47 -8.86 -20.69
N ARG A 413 -11.56 -10.13 -20.29
CA ARG A 413 -11.20 -11.29 -21.12
C ARG A 413 -12.35 -12.22 -21.41
N SER A 414 -13.38 -12.28 -20.55
CA SER A 414 -14.57 -13.13 -20.76
C SER A 414 -15.23 -12.97 -22.13
N PRO A 415 -15.28 -11.77 -22.76
CA PRO A 415 -15.83 -11.63 -24.12
C PRO A 415 -15.10 -12.44 -25.19
N PHE A 416 -13.87 -12.89 -24.92
CA PHE A 416 -13.04 -13.63 -25.88
C PHE A 416 -13.01 -15.14 -25.60
N LEU A 417 -13.66 -15.64 -24.54
CA LEU A 417 -13.60 -17.06 -24.18
C LEU A 417 -14.21 -17.99 -25.24
N GLU A 418 -15.29 -17.57 -25.91
CA GLU A 418 -15.86 -18.36 -27.00
C GLU A 418 -14.88 -18.51 -28.19
N ARG A 419 -14.07 -17.47 -28.46
CA ARG A 419 -13.00 -17.52 -29.46
C ARG A 419 -11.87 -18.47 -29.05
N VAL A 420 -11.53 -18.49 -27.75
CA VAL A 420 -10.43 -19.32 -27.21
C VAL A 420 -10.81 -20.80 -27.18
N PHE A 421 -12.03 -21.11 -26.72
CA PHE A 421 -12.46 -22.49 -26.46
C PHE A 421 -13.35 -23.09 -27.57
N GLY A 422 -13.75 -22.26 -28.51
CA GLY A 422 -14.74 -22.65 -29.52
C GLY A 422 -16.17 -22.77 -28.98
N PRO A 423 -17.18 -22.80 -29.86
CA PRO A 423 -18.59 -22.74 -29.45
C PRO A 423 -19.00 -23.96 -28.61
N THR A 424 -18.44 -25.15 -28.86
CA THR A 424 -18.80 -26.40 -28.16
C THR A 424 -18.41 -26.32 -26.67
N LEU A 425 -17.15 -26.04 -26.37
CA LEU A 425 -16.70 -25.91 -24.98
C LEU A 425 -17.31 -24.69 -24.29
N PHE A 426 -17.50 -23.58 -25.01
CA PHE A 426 -18.16 -22.43 -24.44
C PHE A 426 -19.62 -22.72 -24.07
N GLN A 427 -20.31 -23.57 -24.84
CA GLN A 427 -21.62 -24.07 -24.45
C GLN A 427 -21.54 -24.96 -23.18
N ALA A 428 -20.52 -25.79 -23.04
CA ALA A 428 -20.30 -26.54 -21.80
C ALA A 428 -20.11 -25.61 -20.59
N PHE A 429 -19.41 -24.45 -20.75
CA PHE A 429 -19.30 -23.45 -19.71
C PHE A 429 -20.64 -22.82 -19.31
N ARG A 430 -21.51 -22.53 -20.30
CA ARG A 430 -22.88 -22.04 -20.04
C ARG A 430 -23.71 -23.06 -19.25
N GLU A 431 -23.63 -24.32 -19.62
CA GLU A 431 -24.34 -25.42 -18.94
C GLU A 431 -23.79 -25.60 -17.52
N PHE A 432 -22.47 -25.57 -17.34
CA PHE A 432 -21.83 -25.67 -16.03
C PHE A 432 -22.23 -24.48 -15.09
N LYS A 433 -22.21 -23.27 -15.59
CA LYS A 433 -22.72 -22.09 -14.85
C LYS A 433 -24.18 -22.28 -14.44
N SER A 434 -25.04 -22.72 -15.38
CA SER A 434 -26.46 -22.91 -15.13
C SER A 434 -26.73 -24.03 -14.13
N ALA A 435 -25.86 -25.07 -14.07
CA ALA A 435 -25.96 -26.14 -13.10
C ALA A 435 -25.82 -25.65 -11.64
N PHE A 436 -24.94 -24.70 -11.39
CA PHE A 436 -24.70 -24.12 -10.05
C PHE A 436 -25.62 -22.96 -9.74
N ASP A 437 -25.95 -22.17 -10.75
CA ASP A 437 -26.69 -20.91 -10.60
C ASP A 437 -27.77 -20.75 -11.68
N PRO A 438 -28.86 -21.54 -11.58
CA PRO A 438 -29.91 -21.56 -12.61
C PRO A 438 -30.65 -20.21 -12.75
N LYS A 439 -30.60 -19.34 -11.75
CA LYS A 439 -31.23 -18.00 -11.78
C LYS A 439 -30.27 -16.89 -12.14
N ASN A 440 -29.00 -17.19 -12.44
CA ASN A 440 -27.95 -16.25 -12.75
C ASN A 440 -27.80 -15.12 -11.72
N LEU A 441 -27.80 -15.47 -10.43
CA LEU A 441 -27.66 -14.55 -9.29
C LEU A 441 -26.20 -14.28 -8.91
N MET A 442 -25.32 -15.28 -9.12
CA MET A 442 -23.94 -15.26 -8.69
C MET A 442 -23.06 -14.56 -9.72
N ASN A 443 -22.61 -13.34 -9.40
CA ASN A 443 -21.70 -12.51 -10.19
C ASN A 443 -21.97 -12.53 -11.71
N PRO A 444 -23.18 -12.17 -12.17
CA PRO A 444 -23.57 -12.28 -13.56
C PRO A 444 -22.72 -11.38 -14.48
N GLY A 445 -22.54 -11.82 -15.73
CA GLY A 445 -21.77 -11.09 -16.73
C GLY A 445 -20.25 -11.26 -16.59
N ASN A 446 -19.79 -12.30 -15.92
CA ASN A 446 -18.40 -12.75 -15.89
C ASN A 446 -18.32 -14.19 -16.35
N LEU A 447 -17.26 -14.59 -17.03
CA LEU A 447 -16.99 -15.87 -17.68
C LEU A 447 -17.97 -16.19 -18.81
N VAL A 448 -19.26 -16.20 -18.55
CA VAL A 448 -20.30 -16.41 -19.55
C VAL A 448 -21.25 -15.22 -19.60
N ALA A 449 -21.82 -14.96 -20.77
CA ALA A 449 -22.73 -13.82 -21.02
C ALA A 449 -22.13 -12.46 -20.64
N SER A 450 -20.82 -12.30 -20.88
CA SER A 450 -20.10 -11.04 -20.58
C SER A 450 -20.46 -9.95 -21.58
N PRO A 451 -20.63 -8.68 -21.14
CA PRO A 451 -20.69 -7.52 -22.04
C PRO A 451 -19.36 -7.34 -22.78
N GLY A 452 -19.34 -6.54 -23.84
CA GLY A 452 -18.13 -6.22 -24.59
C GLY A 452 -17.04 -5.61 -23.73
N VAL A 453 -15.78 -5.78 -24.14
CA VAL A 453 -14.59 -5.34 -23.35
C VAL A 453 -14.55 -3.83 -23.10
N THR A 454 -15.21 -3.03 -23.93
CA THR A 454 -15.31 -1.58 -23.80
C THR A 454 -16.59 -1.11 -23.13
N GLU A 455 -17.46 -2.04 -22.71
CA GLU A 455 -18.71 -1.71 -22.03
C GLU A 455 -18.53 -1.64 -20.49
N ASN A 456 -19.32 -0.77 -19.86
CA ASN A 456 -19.37 -0.62 -18.40
C ASN A 456 -18.01 -0.34 -17.75
N LEU A 457 -17.12 0.35 -18.44
CA LEU A 457 -15.82 0.75 -17.92
C LEU A 457 -15.95 1.78 -16.79
N ARG A 458 -14.92 1.87 -15.93
CA ARG A 458 -14.77 2.93 -14.94
C ARG A 458 -14.74 4.31 -15.63
N PHE A 459 -13.99 4.40 -16.74
CA PHE A 459 -13.86 5.52 -17.63
C PHE A 459 -14.41 5.14 -19.00
N GLY A 460 -14.78 6.10 -19.81
CA GLY A 460 -15.26 5.92 -21.15
C GLY A 460 -15.35 7.28 -21.83
N SER A 461 -15.63 7.34 -23.14
CA SER A 461 -15.64 8.59 -23.91
C SER A 461 -16.71 9.61 -23.45
N SER A 462 -17.71 9.16 -22.69
CA SER A 462 -18.71 10.04 -22.06
C SER A 462 -18.38 10.44 -20.63
N TYR A 463 -17.29 9.91 -20.05
CA TYR A 463 -16.89 10.21 -18.69
C TYR A 463 -16.45 11.67 -18.57
N LYS A 464 -17.03 12.38 -17.62
CA LYS A 464 -16.70 13.77 -17.32
C LYS A 464 -16.63 13.95 -15.82
N THR A 465 -15.81 14.89 -15.38
CA THR A 465 -15.70 15.29 -13.99
C THR A 465 -15.94 16.78 -13.84
N TRP A 466 -16.52 17.12 -12.73
CA TRP A 466 -16.61 18.48 -12.23
C TRP A 466 -15.32 18.83 -11.46
N GLU A 467 -14.81 20.05 -11.62
CA GLU A 467 -13.59 20.51 -10.99
C GLU A 467 -13.88 21.61 -9.96
N PRO A 468 -13.66 21.38 -8.65
CA PRO A 468 -13.82 22.40 -7.63
C PRO A 468 -12.73 23.46 -7.72
N LYS A 469 -13.05 24.72 -7.34
CA LYS A 469 -12.03 25.75 -7.15
C LYS A 469 -11.25 25.45 -5.88
N THR A 470 -9.94 25.19 -5.99
CA THR A 470 -9.10 24.78 -4.87
C THR A 470 -8.17 25.87 -4.36
N LEU A 471 -7.93 25.91 -3.05
CA LEU A 471 -6.89 26.72 -2.42
C LEU A 471 -5.52 26.04 -2.49
N LEU A 472 -5.48 24.70 -2.34
CA LEU A 472 -4.28 23.92 -2.51
C LEU A 472 -3.99 23.68 -4.01
N ASP A 473 -2.72 23.51 -4.35
CA ASP A 473 -2.29 23.32 -5.72
C ASP A 473 -2.37 21.84 -6.14
N PHE A 474 -3.26 21.54 -7.08
CA PHE A 474 -3.39 20.21 -7.71
C PHE A 474 -2.92 20.22 -9.17
N SER A 475 -2.28 21.29 -9.64
CA SER A 475 -1.83 21.40 -11.04
C SER A 475 -0.87 20.27 -11.45
N GLY A 476 -0.02 19.84 -10.52
CA GLY A 476 0.90 18.71 -10.74
C GLY A 476 0.24 17.37 -11.06
N GLN A 477 -1.05 17.20 -10.76
CA GLN A 477 -1.87 16.03 -11.10
C GLN A 477 -2.84 16.30 -12.27
N GLY A 478 -3.00 17.56 -12.69
CA GLY A 478 -3.98 17.97 -13.70
C GLY A 478 -5.31 18.42 -13.11
N GLY A 479 -5.37 18.76 -11.81
CA GLY A 479 -6.55 19.23 -11.09
C GLY A 479 -6.95 18.31 -9.94
N PHE A 480 -7.97 18.75 -9.18
CA PHE A 480 -8.46 17.99 -8.02
C PHE A 480 -9.08 16.64 -8.43
N ALA A 481 -9.90 16.64 -9.47
CA ALA A 481 -10.51 15.42 -9.98
C ALA A 481 -9.46 14.42 -10.47
N ALA A 482 -8.44 14.87 -11.21
CA ALA A 482 -7.33 14.03 -11.65
C ALA A 482 -6.52 13.47 -10.47
N ALA A 483 -6.33 14.26 -9.40
CA ALA A 483 -5.67 13.78 -8.17
C ALA A 483 -6.47 12.67 -7.47
N VAL A 484 -7.82 12.74 -7.49
CA VAL A 484 -8.69 11.67 -7.00
C VAL A 484 -8.58 10.42 -7.90
N GLU A 485 -8.51 10.59 -9.21
CA GLU A 485 -8.43 9.53 -10.21
C GLU A 485 -7.08 8.80 -10.23
N MET A 486 -6.05 9.35 -9.60
CA MET A 486 -4.79 8.60 -9.35
C MET A 486 -5.04 7.27 -8.62
N CYS A 487 -6.15 7.13 -7.89
CA CYS A 487 -6.51 5.86 -7.27
C CYS A 487 -6.95 4.84 -8.31
N ASN A 488 -6.07 3.89 -8.61
CA ASN A 488 -6.32 2.77 -9.54
C ASN A 488 -7.07 1.57 -8.93
N GLY A 489 -7.26 1.56 -7.62
CA GLY A 489 -7.93 0.45 -6.94
C GLY A 489 -7.02 -0.69 -6.45
N VAL A 490 -5.70 -0.63 -6.63
CA VAL A 490 -4.73 -1.70 -6.24
C VAL A 490 -4.80 -2.10 -4.76
N GLY A 491 -5.32 -1.24 -3.90
CA GLY A 491 -5.71 -1.58 -2.53
C GLY A 491 -4.57 -1.72 -1.52
N VAL A 492 -3.35 -1.20 -1.75
CA VAL A 492 -2.26 -1.18 -0.75
C VAL A 492 -2.71 -0.57 0.58
N CYS A 493 -3.69 0.35 0.55
CA CYS A 493 -4.32 0.92 1.75
C CYS A 493 -5.14 -0.08 2.59
N ARG A 494 -5.24 -1.34 2.17
CA ARG A 494 -5.90 -2.41 2.91
C ARG A 494 -4.94 -3.38 3.61
N LYS A 495 -3.63 -3.17 3.50
CA LYS A 495 -2.65 -3.96 4.25
C LYS A 495 -2.86 -3.80 5.76
N LYS A 496 -2.51 -4.82 6.54
CA LYS A 496 -2.80 -4.87 7.97
C LYS A 496 -1.57 -5.06 8.85
N LEU A 497 -0.53 -5.70 8.33
CA LEU A 497 0.58 -6.18 9.14
C LEU A 497 1.73 -5.18 9.28
N GLU A 498 1.94 -4.32 8.32
CA GLU A 498 3.09 -3.41 8.28
C GLU A 498 2.71 -1.98 7.82
N GLY A 499 3.64 -1.03 8.01
CA GLY A 499 3.56 0.34 7.50
C GLY A 499 2.54 1.21 8.21
N THR A 500 2.27 2.38 7.60
CA THR A 500 1.37 3.41 8.13
C THR A 500 0.01 3.42 7.44
N MET A 501 -0.02 3.26 6.13
CA MET A 501 -1.22 3.40 5.30
C MET A 501 -2.09 2.13 5.35
N CYS A 502 -3.42 2.16 5.57
CA CYS A 502 -4.26 3.24 6.05
C CYS A 502 -4.68 2.92 7.49
N PRO A 503 -4.35 3.75 8.47
CA PRO A 503 -4.56 3.42 9.89
C PRO A 503 -6.01 3.13 10.23
N SER A 504 -6.95 3.95 9.73
CA SER A 504 -8.37 3.76 9.99
C SER A 504 -8.88 2.41 9.47
N TYR A 505 -8.50 2.01 8.24
CA TYR A 505 -8.84 0.68 7.73
C TYR A 505 -8.23 -0.44 8.59
N MET A 506 -7.00 -0.29 9.06
CA MET A 506 -6.35 -1.29 9.90
C MET A 506 -7.13 -1.61 11.18
N VAL A 507 -7.94 -0.67 11.69
CA VAL A 507 -8.79 -0.86 12.87
C VAL A 507 -10.21 -1.27 12.49
N THR A 508 -10.86 -0.54 11.58
CA THR A 508 -12.29 -0.72 11.30
C THR A 508 -12.59 -1.86 10.34
N ARG A 509 -11.62 -2.23 9.48
CA ARG A 509 -11.80 -3.18 8.37
C ARG A 509 -12.88 -2.78 7.37
N ASP A 510 -13.33 -1.54 7.42
CA ASP A 510 -14.33 -1.01 6.51
C ASP A 510 -13.67 -0.41 5.27
N GLU A 511 -14.18 -0.77 4.09
CA GLU A 511 -13.63 -0.29 2.80
C GLU A 511 -13.65 1.24 2.71
N GLU A 512 -14.70 1.88 3.18
CA GLU A 512 -14.84 3.34 3.11
C GLU A 512 -13.78 4.09 3.94
N HIS A 513 -13.20 3.44 4.93
CA HIS A 513 -12.14 4.00 5.76
C HIS A 513 -10.74 3.77 5.17
N SER A 514 -10.63 3.21 3.98
CA SER A 514 -9.39 3.11 3.22
C SER A 514 -9.19 4.32 2.29
N THR A 515 -7.96 4.58 1.84
CA THR A 515 -7.69 5.59 0.80
C THR A 515 -8.47 5.28 -0.47
N ARG A 516 -8.57 4.00 -0.86
CA ARG A 516 -9.33 3.55 -2.03
C ARG A 516 -10.83 3.86 -1.90
N GLY A 517 -11.41 3.58 -0.75
CA GLY A 517 -12.83 3.85 -0.47
C GLY A 517 -13.14 5.33 -0.56
N ARG A 518 -12.33 6.17 0.09
CA ARG A 518 -12.47 7.63 0.05
C ARG A 518 -12.30 8.21 -1.35
N ALA A 519 -11.28 7.77 -2.09
CA ALA A 519 -11.08 8.20 -3.47
C ALA A 519 -12.26 7.79 -4.38
N ASN A 520 -12.82 6.61 -4.20
CA ASN A 520 -14.00 6.18 -4.96
C ASN A 520 -15.25 6.98 -4.60
N ALA A 521 -15.45 7.35 -3.33
CA ALA A 521 -16.56 8.21 -2.90
C ALA A 521 -16.44 9.61 -3.52
N LEU A 522 -15.27 10.24 -3.43
CA LEU A 522 -14.99 11.53 -4.08
C LEU A 522 -15.23 11.46 -5.59
N ARG A 523 -14.69 10.42 -6.26
CA ARG A 523 -14.88 10.25 -7.71
C ARG A 523 -16.35 10.08 -8.09
N ALA A 524 -17.14 9.36 -7.30
CA ALA A 524 -18.57 9.19 -7.56
C ALA A 524 -19.31 10.53 -7.60
N VAL A 525 -19.00 11.43 -6.67
CA VAL A 525 -19.55 12.79 -6.64
C VAL A 525 -19.04 13.62 -7.83
N LEU A 526 -17.72 13.66 -8.05
CA LEU A 526 -17.10 14.46 -9.10
C LEU A 526 -17.52 14.04 -10.51
N SER A 527 -17.83 12.76 -10.72
CA SER A 527 -18.28 12.24 -12.03
C SER A 527 -19.79 12.28 -12.22
N GLY A 528 -20.56 12.92 -11.33
CA GLY A 528 -22.00 13.07 -11.45
C GLY A 528 -22.80 11.77 -11.23
N ARG A 529 -22.19 10.74 -10.63
CA ARG A 529 -22.91 9.50 -10.24
C ARG A 529 -23.77 9.68 -8.99
N THR A 530 -23.53 10.75 -8.25
CA THR A 530 -24.35 11.29 -7.17
C THR A 530 -24.59 12.77 -7.43
N PRO A 531 -25.63 13.40 -6.86
CA PRO A 531 -25.87 14.83 -7.04
C PRO A 531 -24.65 15.69 -6.70
N ALA A 532 -24.41 16.76 -7.46
CA ALA A 532 -23.24 17.63 -7.24
C ALA A 532 -23.21 18.29 -5.86
N GLY A 533 -24.37 18.56 -5.24
CA GLY A 533 -24.49 19.05 -3.88
C GLY A 533 -23.90 18.11 -2.82
N GLU A 534 -23.78 16.83 -3.11
CA GLU A 534 -23.17 15.84 -2.24
C GLU A 534 -21.66 16.04 -1.99
N PHE A 535 -20.99 16.88 -2.79
CA PHE A 535 -19.58 17.25 -2.50
C PHE A 535 -19.43 17.95 -1.14
N ALA A 536 -20.43 18.70 -0.69
CA ALA A 536 -20.50 19.26 0.65
C ALA A 536 -21.54 18.53 1.53
N GLY A 537 -21.93 17.31 1.16
CA GLY A 537 -22.93 16.51 1.84
C GLY A 537 -22.41 15.78 3.08
N GLN A 538 -23.32 15.49 4.01
CA GLN A 538 -23.01 14.81 5.27
C GLN A 538 -22.41 13.41 5.04
N ARG A 539 -22.93 12.64 4.06
CA ARG A 539 -22.43 11.28 3.82
C ARG A 539 -20.97 11.25 3.36
N LEU A 540 -20.56 12.18 2.51
CA LEU A 540 -19.16 12.27 2.09
C LEU A 540 -18.27 12.73 3.24
N HIS A 541 -18.78 13.62 4.13
CA HIS A 541 -18.08 14.00 5.35
C HIS A 541 -17.82 12.78 6.27
N GLU A 542 -18.80 11.92 6.48
CA GLU A 542 -18.65 10.70 7.27
C GLU A 542 -17.58 9.76 6.70
N VAL A 543 -17.55 9.57 5.37
CA VAL A 543 -16.50 8.78 4.69
C VAL A 543 -15.11 9.35 4.92
N MET A 544 -14.99 10.69 4.93
CA MET A 544 -13.70 11.38 5.10
C MET A 544 -13.28 11.50 6.57
N ASP A 545 -14.20 11.44 7.50
CA ASP A 545 -14.02 11.77 8.91
C ASP A 545 -12.89 10.98 9.57
N LEU A 546 -12.90 9.64 9.47
CA LEU A 546 -11.87 8.79 10.06
C LEU A 546 -10.51 8.83 9.32
N CYS A 547 -10.30 9.72 8.34
CA CYS A 547 -8.96 9.95 7.81
C CYS A 547 -8.11 10.75 8.80
N LEU A 548 -7.07 10.11 9.35
CA LEU A 548 -6.16 10.72 10.34
C LEU A 548 -5.19 11.75 9.75
N GLU A 549 -5.20 11.96 8.44
CA GLU A 549 -4.28 12.89 7.76
C GLU A 549 -2.80 12.60 8.02
N CYS A 550 -2.49 11.34 8.25
CA CYS A 550 -1.15 10.86 8.59
C CYS A 550 -0.15 10.93 7.43
N LYS A 551 -0.61 11.29 6.23
CA LYS A 551 0.17 11.31 4.98
C LYS A 551 0.79 9.96 4.57
N GLY A 552 0.51 8.86 5.27
CA GLY A 552 1.03 7.55 4.91
C GLY A 552 0.73 7.16 3.46
N CYS A 553 -0.42 7.57 2.92
CA CYS A 553 -0.75 7.35 1.51
C CYS A 553 0.16 8.12 0.53
N LYS A 554 0.65 9.31 0.88
CA LYS A 554 1.59 10.07 0.04
C LYS A 554 2.92 9.31 -0.19
N ALA A 555 3.38 8.55 0.81
CA ALA A 555 4.61 7.77 0.72
C ALA A 555 4.39 6.34 0.21
N GLU A 556 3.41 5.64 0.80
CA GLU A 556 3.25 4.20 0.62
C GLU A 556 2.26 3.84 -0.50
N CYS A 557 1.45 4.80 -0.99
CA CYS A 557 0.59 4.53 -2.14
C CYS A 557 1.45 4.55 -3.41
N PRO A 558 1.54 3.45 -4.13
CA PRO A 558 2.36 3.40 -5.33
C PRO A 558 1.83 4.33 -6.45
N SER A 559 0.55 4.69 -6.39
CA SER A 559 -0.07 5.68 -7.29
C SER A 559 -0.04 7.11 -6.75
N ASN A 560 0.69 7.37 -5.68
CA ASN A 560 0.89 8.70 -5.09
C ASN A 560 -0.42 9.45 -4.74
N VAL A 561 -1.45 8.75 -4.29
CA VAL A 561 -2.70 9.37 -3.84
C VAL A 561 -2.47 10.08 -2.51
N ASP A 562 -2.51 11.41 -2.48
CA ASP A 562 -2.45 12.20 -1.25
C ASP A 562 -3.86 12.47 -0.69
N MET A 563 -4.40 11.49 0.03
CA MET A 563 -5.74 11.60 0.61
C MET A 563 -5.82 12.67 1.71
N ALA A 564 -4.73 12.98 2.36
CA ALA A 564 -4.69 14.05 3.36
C ALA A 564 -4.94 15.40 2.70
N LYS A 565 -4.25 15.70 1.60
CA LYS A 565 -4.43 16.91 0.80
C LYS A 565 -5.85 17.02 0.22
N LEU A 566 -6.38 15.91 -0.30
CA LEU A 566 -7.76 15.85 -0.80
C LEU A 566 -8.78 16.13 0.32
N LYS A 567 -8.58 15.60 1.54
CA LYS A 567 -9.44 15.86 2.69
C LYS A 567 -9.40 17.31 3.15
N TYR A 568 -8.23 17.97 3.14
CA TYR A 568 -8.13 19.37 3.55
C TYR A 568 -8.98 20.26 2.66
N GLU A 569 -8.89 20.08 1.34
CA GLU A 569 -9.69 20.83 0.38
C GLU A 569 -11.18 20.52 0.50
N PHE A 570 -11.52 19.23 0.64
CA PHE A 570 -12.90 18.80 0.90
C PHE A 570 -13.49 19.47 2.15
N LEU A 571 -12.77 19.45 3.29
CA LEU A 571 -13.24 20.07 4.54
C LEU A 571 -13.41 21.58 4.40
N TYR A 572 -12.54 22.25 3.64
CA TYR A 572 -12.73 23.68 3.35
C TYR A 572 -14.07 23.94 2.68
N HIS A 573 -14.40 23.23 1.61
CA HIS A 573 -15.68 23.36 0.92
C HIS A 573 -16.87 22.95 1.79
N TYR A 574 -16.73 21.87 2.56
CA TYR A 574 -17.76 21.42 3.49
C TYR A 574 -18.12 22.50 4.52
N HIS A 575 -17.12 23.15 5.10
CA HIS A 575 -17.32 24.21 6.09
C HIS A 575 -17.82 25.52 5.50
N GLN A 576 -17.52 25.82 4.23
CA GLN A 576 -18.13 26.96 3.53
C GLN A 576 -19.65 26.78 3.38
N ALA A 577 -20.10 25.57 3.11
CA ALA A 577 -21.52 25.25 2.93
C ALA A 577 -22.27 25.05 4.26
N ASN A 578 -21.66 24.40 5.26
CA ASN A 578 -22.32 23.92 6.49
C ASN A 578 -21.90 24.69 7.75
N GLY A 579 -20.96 25.64 7.63
CA GLY A 579 -20.42 26.35 8.79
C GLY A 579 -19.28 25.59 9.50
N LEU A 580 -18.46 26.32 10.21
CA LEU A 580 -17.31 25.78 10.93
C LEU A 580 -17.68 25.47 12.39
N PRO A 581 -17.60 24.21 12.85
CA PRO A 581 -17.89 23.81 14.23
C PRO A 581 -17.02 24.53 15.27
N LEU A 582 -17.57 24.80 16.44
CA LEU A 582 -16.85 25.45 17.55
C LEU A 582 -15.58 24.68 17.94
N ARG A 583 -15.63 23.35 18.01
CA ARG A 583 -14.48 22.49 18.27
C ARG A 583 -13.37 22.71 17.24
N ASN A 584 -13.69 22.82 15.96
CA ASN A 584 -12.72 23.02 14.89
C ASN A 584 -12.05 24.40 15.01
N ARG A 585 -12.81 25.45 15.40
CA ARG A 585 -12.25 26.78 15.71
C ARG A 585 -11.30 26.72 16.90
N PHE A 586 -11.67 25.96 17.95
CA PHE A 586 -10.86 25.78 19.15
C PHE A 586 -9.51 25.12 18.79
N PHE A 587 -9.51 23.95 18.17
CA PHE A 587 -8.27 23.27 17.81
C PHE A 587 -7.48 24.00 16.72
N GLY A 588 -8.16 24.57 15.72
CA GLY A 588 -7.49 25.33 14.64
C GLY A 588 -6.69 26.52 15.18
N ARG A 589 -7.19 27.18 16.21
CA ARG A 589 -6.55 28.36 16.84
C ARG A 589 -5.73 28.02 18.10
N ILE A 590 -5.23 26.80 18.22
CA ILE A 590 -4.48 26.33 19.39
C ILE A 590 -3.25 27.22 19.71
N GLY A 591 -2.65 27.86 18.71
CA GLY A 591 -1.54 28.80 18.94
C GLY A 591 -1.95 30.00 19.82
N THR A 592 -3.09 30.60 19.56
CA THR A 592 -3.66 31.70 20.37
C THR A 592 -4.08 31.20 21.74
N LEU A 593 -4.72 30.05 21.82
CA LEU A 593 -5.12 29.44 23.08
C LEU A 593 -3.93 29.10 23.96
N SER A 594 -2.85 28.59 23.40
CA SER A 594 -1.61 28.27 24.13
C SER A 594 -0.92 29.51 24.64
N TRP A 595 -0.95 30.60 23.89
CA TRP A 595 -0.40 31.87 24.33
C TRP A 595 -1.13 32.42 25.56
N TRP A 596 -2.47 32.39 25.57
CA TRP A 596 -3.26 32.76 26.77
C TRP A 596 -3.07 31.74 27.90
N GLY A 597 -3.08 30.45 27.57
CA GLY A 597 -2.94 29.38 28.55
C GLY A 597 -1.61 29.46 29.32
N SER A 598 -0.50 29.73 28.65
CA SER A 598 0.82 29.90 29.30
C SER A 598 0.86 31.14 30.21
N ARG A 599 0.28 32.27 29.80
CA ARG A 599 0.24 33.48 30.62
C ARG A 599 -0.58 33.33 31.89
N LEU A 600 -1.63 32.49 31.85
CA LEU A 600 -2.48 32.21 32.99
C LEU A 600 -2.07 30.94 33.76
N ALA A 601 -0.96 30.29 33.39
CA ALA A 601 -0.46 29.12 34.10
C ALA A 601 0.09 29.55 35.50
N PRO A 602 -0.17 28.77 36.58
CA PRO A 602 -0.72 27.42 36.62
C PRO A 602 -2.26 27.34 36.67
N VAL A 603 -2.99 28.45 36.78
CA VAL A 603 -4.45 28.46 36.94
C VAL A 603 -5.15 27.80 35.71
N SER A 604 -4.71 28.13 34.50
CA SER A 604 -5.21 27.54 33.28
C SER A 604 -5.03 26.02 33.27
N ASN A 605 -3.91 25.50 33.76
CA ASN A 605 -3.69 24.04 33.86
C ASN A 605 -4.61 23.39 34.89
N TRP A 606 -4.81 24.03 36.02
CA TRP A 606 -5.74 23.54 37.05
C TRP A 606 -7.17 23.48 36.50
N ILE A 607 -7.63 24.51 35.79
CA ILE A 607 -8.95 24.51 35.14
C ILE A 607 -9.03 23.40 34.10
N ALA A 608 -8.05 23.29 33.19
CA ALA A 608 -8.03 22.30 32.14
C ALA A 608 -8.03 20.85 32.66
N ALA A 609 -7.39 20.61 33.81
CA ALA A 609 -7.33 19.30 34.46
C ALA A 609 -8.57 18.98 35.29
N SER A 610 -9.37 19.98 35.70
CA SER A 610 -10.51 19.78 36.58
C SER A 610 -11.63 18.94 35.97
N ALA A 611 -12.22 18.03 36.74
CA ALA A 611 -13.27 17.13 36.25
C ALA A 611 -14.52 17.88 35.74
N PRO A 612 -15.01 18.97 36.41
CA PRO A 612 -16.13 19.74 35.91
C PRO A 612 -15.86 20.39 34.55
N ASN A 613 -14.67 20.97 34.36
CA ASN A 613 -14.32 21.57 33.06
C ASN A 613 -14.19 20.52 31.94
N ARG A 614 -13.58 19.38 32.24
CA ARG A 614 -13.48 18.27 31.27
C ARG A 614 -14.85 17.74 30.89
N TRP A 615 -15.77 17.60 31.82
CA TRP A 615 -17.16 17.26 31.54
C TRP A 615 -17.86 18.31 30.68
N LEU A 616 -17.64 19.59 30.97
CA LEU A 616 -18.21 20.70 30.20
C LEU A 616 -17.67 20.72 28.75
N MET A 617 -16.37 20.53 28.56
CA MET A 617 -15.73 20.47 27.26
C MET A 617 -16.24 19.28 26.44
N GLU A 618 -16.48 18.13 27.07
CA GLU A 618 -17.08 16.98 26.42
C GLU A 618 -18.50 17.29 25.96
N ARG A 619 -19.31 17.87 26.85
CA ARG A 619 -20.73 18.15 26.57
C ARG A 619 -20.96 19.23 25.52
N LEU A 620 -20.12 20.29 25.52
CA LEU A 620 -20.30 21.44 24.63
C LEU A 620 -19.51 21.33 23.33
N MET A 621 -18.37 20.65 23.35
CA MET A 621 -17.46 20.62 22.23
C MET A 621 -17.13 19.19 21.75
N GLY A 622 -17.63 18.14 22.44
CA GLY A 622 -17.30 16.75 22.10
C GLY A 622 -15.79 16.43 22.26
N ILE A 623 -15.11 17.08 23.24
CA ILE A 623 -13.71 16.77 23.59
C ILE A 623 -13.72 15.71 24.70
N ASP A 624 -13.24 14.53 24.43
CA ASP A 624 -13.32 13.36 25.31
C ASP A 624 -12.61 13.60 26.65
N ARG A 625 -13.34 13.50 27.74
CA ARG A 625 -12.82 13.71 29.10
C ARG A 625 -11.81 12.68 29.57
N ARG A 626 -11.71 11.51 28.90
CA ARG A 626 -10.72 10.48 29.24
C ARG A 626 -9.31 10.90 28.82
N ARG A 627 -9.18 11.86 27.92
CA ARG A 627 -7.89 12.34 27.40
C ARG A 627 -7.46 13.67 28.03
N PRO A 628 -6.36 13.72 28.78
CA PRO A 628 -5.85 14.97 29.33
C PRO A 628 -5.32 15.89 28.22
N LEU A 629 -5.64 17.18 28.31
CA LEU A 629 -5.03 18.19 27.44
C LEU A 629 -3.57 18.45 27.86
N PRO A 630 -2.69 18.84 26.93
CA PRO A 630 -1.31 19.19 27.27
C PRO A 630 -1.24 20.38 28.24
N ALA A 631 -0.43 20.28 29.26
CA ALA A 631 -0.21 21.38 30.20
C ALA A 631 0.54 22.53 29.53
N PHE A 632 0.24 23.78 29.94
CA PHE A 632 0.94 24.98 29.50
C PHE A 632 2.14 25.25 30.41
N ALA A 633 3.28 25.56 29.79
CA ALA A 633 4.47 25.98 30.51
C ALA A 633 4.31 27.44 31.00
N ARG A 634 4.64 27.70 32.28
CA ARG A 634 4.65 29.06 32.84
C ARG A 634 5.77 29.94 32.25
N GLU A 635 6.96 29.36 32.09
CA GLU A 635 8.07 29.96 31.37
C GLU A 635 8.08 29.39 29.95
N THR A 636 7.79 30.23 28.97
CA THR A 636 7.79 29.81 27.57
C THR A 636 9.21 29.62 27.05
N PHE A 637 9.35 28.88 25.92
CA PHE A 637 10.67 28.77 25.28
C PHE A 637 11.22 30.13 24.87
N THR A 638 10.40 31.07 24.40
CA THR A 638 10.83 32.42 24.01
C THR A 638 11.30 33.23 25.23
N ASP A 639 10.58 33.14 26.36
CA ASP A 639 11.03 33.84 27.60
C ASP A 639 12.39 33.33 28.07
N TRP A 640 12.64 32.04 27.97
CA TRP A 640 13.95 31.48 28.30
C TRP A 640 15.01 31.91 27.29
N PHE A 641 14.67 31.82 25.97
CA PHE A 641 15.59 32.11 24.88
C PHE A 641 16.10 33.58 24.96
N ASP A 642 15.22 34.52 25.23
CA ASP A 642 15.55 35.94 25.32
C ASP A 642 16.47 36.29 26.53
N ARG A 643 16.42 35.49 27.60
CA ARG A 643 17.25 35.69 28.82
C ARG A 643 18.57 34.93 28.77
N ARG A 644 18.76 34.00 27.86
CA ARG A 644 20.01 33.24 27.75
C ARG A 644 21.15 34.07 27.21
N ARG A 645 22.35 33.70 27.55
CA ARG A 645 23.54 34.23 26.88
C ARG A 645 23.80 33.50 25.60
N ALA A 646 23.83 34.20 24.46
CA ALA A 646 24.26 33.61 23.20
C ALA A 646 25.76 33.25 23.25
N PRO A 647 26.22 32.24 22.49
CA PRO A 647 27.64 31.88 22.44
C PRO A 647 28.48 33.07 21.91
N ALA A 648 29.66 33.26 22.48
CA ALA A 648 30.57 34.32 22.05
C ALA A 648 31.13 34.12 20.64
N SER A 649 31.19 32.87 20.17
CA SER A 649 31.66 32.47 18.85
C SER A 649 30.70 31.47 18.21
N ALA A 650 30.53 31.57 16.90
CA ALA A 650 29.74 30.66 16.09
C ALA A 650 30.46 30.35 14.76
N PRO A 651 31.51 29.55 14.80
CA PRO A 651 32.39 29.31 13.65
C PRO A 651 31.69 28.67 12.47
N ARG A 652 30.53 28.03 12.68
CA ARG A 652 29.71 27.40 11.63
C ARG A 652 28.58 28.32 11.14
N GLY A 653 28.47 29.56 11.65
CA GLY A 653 27.45 30.50 11.23
C GLY A 653 26.14 30.37 12.00
N SER A 654 25.06 30.88 11.43
CA SER A 654 23.71 30.91 12.06
C SER A 654 22.81 29.82 11.58
N VAL A 655 21.90 29.42 12.46
CA VAL A 655 20.77 28.52 12.15
C VAL A 655 19.49 29.15 12.71
N LEU A 656 18.42 29.16 11.94
CA LEU A 656 17.13 29.69 12.36
C LEU A 656 16.28 28.56 12.94
N LEU A 657 15.99 28.59 14.24
CA LEU A 657 15.12 27.59 14.89
C LEU A 657 13.66 27.98 14.74
N PHE A 658 12.90 27.17 14.00
CA PHE A 658 11.45 27.28 13.90
C PHE A 658 10.82 26.65 15.15
N HIS A 659 10.67 27.46 16.21
CA HIS A 659 10.12 27.05 17.50
C HIS A 659 8.59 26.92 17.41
N ASP A 660 8.05 25.78 17.08
CA ASP A 660 6.61 25.56 16.92
C ASP A 660 5.79 25.90 18.19
N THR A 661 4.45 25.87 18.05
CA THR A 661 3.54 26.22 19.15
C THR A 661 3.75 25.35 20.39
N PHE A 662 3.98 24.06 20.18
CA PHE A 662 4.08 23.11 21.29
C PHE A 662 5.44 23.21 22.02
N VAL A 663 6.51 23.39 21.27
CA VAL A 663 7.83 23.69 21.84
C VAL A 663 7.78 25.01 22.61
N THR A 664 7.06 26.00 22.11
CA THR A 664 6.99 27.32 22.76
C THR A 664 6.22 27.25 24.08
N TYR A 665 5.04 26.61 24.10
CA TYR A 665 4.08 26.76 25.21
C TYR A 665 3.84 25.51 26.05
N ASN A 666 4.22 24.29 25.55
CA ASN A 666 3.94 23.06 26.24
C ASN A 666 5.20 22.25 26.61
N ALA A 667 6.23 22.30 25.76
CA ALA A 667 7.46 21.51 25.93
C ALA A 667 8.74 22.35 25.70
N PRO A 668 8.93 23.48 26.44
CA PRO A 668 10.09 24.36 26.23
C PRO A 668 11.44 23.68 26.46
N HIS A 669 11.49 22.62 27.27
CA HIS A 669 12.68 21.78 27.50
C HIS A 669 13.22 21.15 26.21
N VAL A 670 12.35 20.80 25.25
CA VAL A 670 12.76 20.28 23.94
C VAL A 670 13.49 21.35 23.12
N GLY A 671 12.96 22.58 23.12
CA GLY A 671 13.59 23.72 22.45
C GLY A 671 14.94 24.08 23.08
N ARG A 672 15.04 24.08 24.42
CA ARG A 672 16.30 24.31 25.16
C ARG A 672 17.34 23.27 24.77
N ALA A 673 16.98 21.97 24.77
CA ALA A 673 17.88 20.89 24.38
C ALA A 673 18.41 21.05 22.94
N ALA A 674 17.54 21.47 22.01
CA ALA A 674 17.94 21.73 20.63
C ALA A 674 18.91 22.91 20.50
N VAL A 675 18.67 23.99 21.22
CA VAL A 675 19.57 25.17 21.25
C VAL A 675 20.94 24.77 21.79
N GLU A 676 21.00 24.13 22.96
CA GLU A 676 22.23 23.67 23.59
C GLU A 676 23.03 22.72 22.65
N LEU A 677 22.33 21.80 21.94
CA LEU A 677 22.96 20.89 21.00
C LEU A 677 23.54 21.62 19.78
N LEU A 678 22.80 22.56 19.19
CA LEU A 678 23.24 23.33 18.03
C LEU A 678 24.40 24.27 18.38
N GLU A 679 24.36 24.89 19.56
CA GLU A 679 25.43 25.77 20.04
C GLU A 679 26.69 24.96 20.37
N ALA A 680 26.57 23.76 20.94
CA ALA A 680 27.70 22.84 21.10
C ALA A 680 28.32 22.42 19.75
N GLY A 681 27.53 22.39 18.68
CA GLY A 681 27.96 22.19 17.30
C GLY A 681 28.59 23.41 16.64
N GLY A 682 28.73 24.56 17.37
CA GLY A 682 29.35 25.78 16.86
C GLY A 682 28.42 26.65 16.02
N TYR A 683 27.13 26.51 16.14
CA TYR A 683 26.15 27.40 15.48
C TYR A 683 25.63 28.49 16.42
N ARG A 684 25.26 29.64 15.85
CA ARG A 684 24.44 30.62 16.52
C ARG A 684 22.97 30.31 16.21
N VAL A 685 22.18 30.08 17.26
CA VAL A 685 20.75 29.84 17.09
C VAL A 685 20.01 31.18 17.11
N GLU A 686 19.22 31.42 16.09
CA GLU A 686 18.33 32.58 15.95
C GLU A 686 16.86 32.11 15.94
N ILE A 687 15.95 32.98 16.40
CA ILE A 687 14.50 32.77 16.33
C ILE A 687 13.83 34.03 15.78
N VAL A 688 12.60 33.87 15.25
CA VAL A 688 11.78 34.97 14.72
C VAL A 688 10.38 34.95 15.34
N GLY A 689 9.73 36.10 15.39
CA GLY A 689 8.36 36.25 15.92
C GLY A 689 7.29 35.68 14.98
N ARG A 690 7.29 34.40 14.80
CA ARG A 690 6.41 33.65 13.88
C ARG A 690 4.96 33.54 14.36
N LYS A 691 4.02 33.31 13.43
CA LYS A 691 2.68 32.77 13.72
C LYS A 691 2.72 31.23 13.84
N CYS A 692 1.65 30.62 14.38
CA CYS A 692 1.48 29.19 14.32
C CYS A 692 1.70 28.67 12.88
N CYS A 693 2.30 27.49 12.72
CA CYS A 693 2.54 26.90 11.39
C CYS A 693 1.28 26.69 10.54
N GLY A 694 0.09 26.80 11.12
CA GLY A 694 -1.18 26.59 10.43
C GLY A 694 -1.60 25.13 10.31
N ARG A 695 -0.76 24.15 10.70
CA ARG A 695 -1.10 22.73 10.62
C ARG A 695 -2.45 22.39 11.26
N PRO A 696 -2.79 22.85 12.48
CA PRO A 696 -4.09 22.61 13.09
C PRO A 696 -5.25 23.21 12.30
N MET A 697 -5.05 24.36 11.65
CA MET A 697 -6.05 25.00 10.78
C MET A 697 -6.28 24.17 9.52
N ILE A 698 -5.21 23.72 8.86
CA ILE A 698 -5.27 22.89 7.66
C ILE A 698 -6.06 21.61 7.95
N SER A 699 -5.77 20.94 9.08
CA SER A 699 -6.46 19.71 9.50
C SER A 699 -7.96 19.91 9.76
N LYS A 700 -8.39 21.14 10.00
CA LYS A 700 -9.80 21.47 10.25
C LYS A 700 -10.45 22.20 9.08
N GLY A 701 -9.84 22.18 7.88
CA GLY A 701 -10.38 22.83 6.69
C GLY A 701 -10.40 24.37 6.73
N MET A 702 -9.63 24.99 7.64
CA MET A 702 -9.50 26.47 7.75
C MET A 702 -8.37 26.96 6.83
N LEU A 703 -8.45 26.61 5.53
CA LEU A 703 -7.36 26.82 4.58
C LEU A 703 -7.05 28.30 4.33
N ALA A 704 -8.06 29.16 4.34
CA ALA A 704 -7.86 30.61 4.12
C ALA A 704 -7.02 31.23 5.27
N GLU A 705 -7.38 30.95 6.54
CA GLU A 705 -6.61 31.41 7.70
C GLU A 705 -5.18 30.79 7.72
N ALA A 706 -5.06 29.54 7.31
CA ALA A 706 -3.77 28.87 7.20
C ALA A 706 -2.87 29.50 6.13
N LYS A 707 -3.44 29.93 5.00
CA LYS A 707 -2.74 30.65 3.94
C LYS A 707 -2.18 31.98 4.44
N ASP A 708 -2.95 32.75 5.24
CA ASP A 708 -2.48 34.00 5.85
C ASP A 708 -1.31 33.77 6.81
N HIS A 709 -1.37 32.67 7.59
CA HIS A 709 -0.27 32.28 8.46
C HIS A 709 0.97 31.85 7.66
N ALA A 710 0.78 31.09 6.58
CA ALA A 710 1.86 30.67 5.70
C ALA A 710 2.56 31.87 5.05
N ALA A 711 1.79 32.82 4.51
CA ALA A 711 2.33 34.03 3.90
C ALA A 711 3.16 34.86 4.91
N TYR A 712 2.62 35.05 6.11
CA TYR A 712 3.33 35.75 7.16
C TYR A 712 4.65 35.08 7.54
N ASN A 713 4.62 33.76 7.76
CA ASN A 713 5.82 33.02 8.16
C ASN A 713 6.86 32.95 7.03
N VAL A 714 6.44 32.77 5.76
CA VAL A 714 7.37 32.78 4.61
C VAL A 714 8.05 34.17 4.49
N ALA A 715 7.29 35.24 4.62
CA ALA A 715 7.86 36.62 4.59
C ALA A 715 8.92 36.83 5.67
N LEU A 716 8.78 36.22 6.85
CA LEU A 716 9.78 36.29 7.91
C LEU A 716 11.00 35.40 7.67
N LEU A 717 10.80 34.21 7.11
CA LEU A 717 11.87 33.21 6.93
C LEU A 717 12.69 33.46 5.67
N ALA A 718 12.08 33.96 4.59
CA ALA A 718 12.71 34.11 3.29
C ALA A 718 13.99 34.98 3.32
N PRO A 719 14.08 36.10 4.07
CA PRO A 719 15.31 36.87 4.15
C PRO A 719 16.50 36.14 4.79
N PHE A 720 16.23 35.21 5.69
CA PHE A 720 17.28 34.35 6.28
C PHE A 720 17.73 33.29 5.29
N VAL A 721 16.77 32.63 4.64
CA VAL A 721 17.03 31.62 3.60
C VAL A 721 17.81 32.21 2.43
N ALA A 722 17.49 33.42 1.98
CA ALA A 722 18.22 34.13 0.93
C ALA A 722 19.70 34.37 1.29
N ARG A 723 20.02 34.45 2.58
CA ARG A 723 21.40 34.54 3.10
C ARG A 723 22.05 33.19 3.33
N GLY A 724 21.39 32.08 2.97
CA GLY A 724 21.87 30.70 3.15
C GLY A 724 21.68 30.15 4.57
N VAL A 725 20.92 30.82 5.45
CA VAL A 725 20.63 30.34 6.81
C VAL A 725 19.60 29.25 6.79
N PRO A 726 19.93 28.00 7.22
CA PRO A 726 18.97 26.90 7.24
C PRO A 726 17.92 27.10 8.34
N VAL A 727 16.70 26.65 8.07
CA VAL A 727 15.58 26.60 9.03
C VAL A 727 15.52 25.22 9.65
N VAL A 728 15.64 25.12 10.96
CA VAL A 728 15.58 23.85 11.69
C VAL A 728 14.34 23.80 12.56
N GLY A 729 13.61 22.68 12.54
CA GLY A 729 12.42 22.49 13.36
C GLY A 729 12.42 21.18 14.12
N LEU A 730 11.60 21.11 15.15
CA LEU A 730 11.57 20.02 16.13
C LEU A 730 10.31 19.15 16.01
N GLU A 731 9.15 19.79 15.85
CA GLU A 731 7.88 19.05 15.68
C GLU A 731 7.67 18.71 14.20
N PRO A 732 7.70 17.41 13.82
CA PRO A 732 7.65 17.03 12.40
C PRO A 732 6.39 17.54 11.68
N SER A 733 5.24 17.53 12.35
CA SER A 733 3.98 18.02 11.76
C SER A 733 4.02 19.51 11.45
N CYS A 734 4.72 20.29 12.25
CA CYS A 734 4.84 21.74 12.08
C CYS A 734 5.87 22.12 11.02
N LEU A 735 7.10 21.57 11.10
CA LEU A 735 8.14 21.89 10.14
C LEU A 735 7.80 21.40 8.74
N LEU A 736 7.32 20.17 8.62
CA LEU A 736 7.00 19.59 7.32
C LEU A 736 5.81 20.26 6.63
N THR A 737 4.98 21.04 7.35
CA THR A 737 3.98 21.91 6.75
C THR A 737 4.62 23.02 5.92
N LEU A 738 5.83 23.53 6.30
CA LEU A 738 6.59 24.49 5.49
C LEU A 738 7.08 23.86 4.18
N ARG A 739 7.39 22.57 4.21
CA ARG A 739 7.91 21.83 3.04
C ARG A 739 6.82 21.34 2.08
N ASP A 740 5.58 21.28 2.52
CA ASP A 740 4.47 20.69 1.78
C ASP A 740 3.34 21.71 1.56
N GLU A 741 2.47 21.89 2.53
CA GLU A 741 1.26 22.70 2.36
C GLU A 741 1.53 24.18 2.12
N TYR A 742 2.63 24.75 2.59
CA TYR A 742 2.96 26.14 2.28
C TYR A 742 3.24 26.35 0.80
N VAL A 743 3.92 25.39 0.16
CA VAL A 743 4.19 25.43 -1.27
C VAL A 743 2.87 25.39 -2.06
N ASP A 744 1.95 24.53 -1.63
CA ASP A 744 0.64 24.40 -2.26
C ASP A 744 -0.27 25.63 -2.06
N LEU A 745 -0.26 26.22 -0.86
CA LEU A 745 -1.11 27.36 -0.53
C LEU A 745 -0.65 28.66 -1.19
N LEU A 746 0.67 28.89 -1.24
CA LEU A 746 1.23 30.17 -1.68
C LEU A 746 1.65 30.16 -3.16
N ARG A 747 2.19 29.05 -3.65
CA ARG A 747 2.65 28.83 -5.05
C ARG A 747 3.73 29.84 -5.47
N THR A 748 4.53 30.36 -4.52
CA THR A 748 5.59 31.33 -4.76
C THR A 748 6.98 30.69 -4.68
N ASP A 749 7.98 31.36 -5.26
CA ASP A 749 9.37 30.90 -5.23
C ASP A 749 9.97 30.99 -3.84
N GLU A 750 9.61 32.04 -3.07
CA GLU A 750 10.02 32.18 -1.68
C GLU A 750 9.53 31.00 -0.83
N ALA A 751 8.29 30.57 -1.03
CA ALA A 751 7.76 29.39 -0.32
C ALA A 751 8.55 28.12 -0.68
N ARG A 752 8.92 27.94 -1.96
CA ARG A 752 9.76 26.83 -2.41
C ARG A 752 11.16 26.88 -1.82
N GLN A 753 11.78 28.07 -1.77
CA GLN A 753 13.12 28.25 -1.17
C GLN A 753 13.10 27.98 0.33
N VAL A 754 12.09 28.47 1.06
CA VAL A 754 11.90 28.16 2.49
C VAL A 754 11.70 26.65 2.68
N ALA A 755 10.90 26.00 1.85
CA ALA A 755 10.69 24.55 1.92
C ALA A 755 12.01 23.77 1.74
N GLN A 756 12.83 24.14 0.76
CA GLN A 756 14.12 23.48 0.47
C GLN A 756 15.18 23.70 1.55
N SER A 757 15.08 24.83 2.28
CA SER A 757 16.00 25.21 3.35
C SER A 757 15.54 24.80 4.74
N SER A 758 14.41 24.08 4.85
CA SER A 758 13.81 23.65 6.12
C SER A 758 14.12 22.17 6.39
N PHE A 759 14.67 21.89 7.57
CA PHE A 759 15.14 20.56 7.97
C PHE A 759 14.63 20.18 9.36
N LEU A 760 14.30 18.92 9.59
CA LEU A 760 14.21 18.40 10.96
C LEU A 760 15.60 18.45 11.61
N LEU A 761 15.66 18.59 12.94
CA LEU A 761 16.92 18.69 13.67
C LEU A 761 17.89 17.56 13.31
N GLU A 762 17.41 16.32 13.30
CA GLU A 762 18.24 15.16 13.05
C GLU A 762 18.70 15.10 11.58
N GLU A 763 17.85 15.53 10.65
CA GLU A 763 18.19 15.69 9.24
C GLU A 763 19.32 16.70 9.05
N PHE A 764 19.21 17.83 9.73
CA PHE A 764 20.23 18.88 9.72
C PHE A 764 21.55 18.37 10.30
N LEU A 765 21.51 17.72 11.46
CA LEU A 765 22.73 17.23 12.13
C LEU A 765 23.50 16.22 11.28
N LEU A 766 22.84 15.25 10.65
CA LEU A 766 23.51 14.28 9.79
C LEU A 766 24.05 14.92 8.51
N ARG A 767 23.32 15.85 7.92
CA ARG A 767 23.80 16.64 6.79
C ARG A 767 25.09 17.38 7.14
N GLU A 768 25.14 18.00 8.31
CA GLU A 768 26.32 18.74 8.77
C GLU A 768 27.45 17.80 9.25
N GLN A 769 27.13 16.63 9.78
CA GLN A 769 28.10 15.56 10.04
C GLN A 769 28.86 15.17 8.76
N ALA A 770 28.13 14.96 7.67
CA ALA A 770 28.73 14.69 6.36
C ALA A 770 29.62 15.84 5.84
N ARG A 771 29.43 17.06 6.40
CA ARG A 771 30.24 18.28 6.13
C ARG A 771 31.30 18.55 7.21
N GLY A 772 31.60 17.55 8.05
CA GLY A 772 32.63 17.62 9.05
C GLY A 772 32.19 18.22 10.39
N LEU A 773 30.89 18.24 10.72
CA LEU A 773 30.44 18.51 12.08
C LEU A 773 30.85 17.34 12.98
N THR A 774 31.53 17.66 14.09
CA THR A 774 31.82 16.73 15.16
C THR A 774 31.18 17.24 16.44
N LEU A 775 30.68 16.33 17.28
CA LEU A 775 30.12 16.64 18.60
C LEU A 775 30.80 15.74 19.63
N PRO A 776 31.10 16.28 20.83
CA PRO A 776 31.77 15.50 21.89
C PRO A 776 30.74 14.57 22.55
N TRP A 777 30.64 13.35 22.10
CA TRP A 777 29.72 12.36 22.67
C TRP A 777 30.33 11.64 23.87
N LYS A 778 29.51 11.40 24.90
CA LYS A 778 29.87 10.53 26.02
C LYS A 778 30.11 9.11 25.55
N ALA A 779 31.16 8.46 26.03
CA ALA A 779 31.39 7.05 25.78
C ALA A 779 30.31 6.17 26.43
N GLY A 780 30.04 5.03 25.81
CA GLY A 780 29.09 4.02 26.27
C GLY A 780 27.96 3.75 25.27
N SER A 781 27.36 2.56 25.35
CA SER A 781 26.19 2.17 24.56
C SER A 781 24.92 2.32 25.41
N ARG A 782 23.91 2.94 24.86
CA ARG A 782 22.60 3.15 25.48
C ARG A 782 21.52 2.62 24.52
N LYS A 783 20.44 2.08 25.04
CA LYS A 783 19.37 1.53 24.20
C LYS A 783 18.26 2.56 23.99
N ALA A 784 17.77 2.65 22.76
CA ALA A 784 16.64 3.50 22.41
C ALA A 784 15.62 2.76 21.55
N LEU A 785 14.33 2.90 21.87
CA LEU A 785 13.21 2.41 21.09
C LEU A 785 12.51 3.61 20.44
N LEU A 786 12.65 3.74 19.14
CA LEU A 786 12.11 4.86 18.37
C LEU A 786 10.71 4.56 17.82
N HIS A 787 9.77 5.48 18.07
CA HIS A 787 8.54 5.61 17.30
C HIS A 787 8.62 6.84 16.39
N GLY A 788 8.87 6.65 15.09
CA GLY A 788 8.90 7.73 14.11
C GLY A 788 7.52 8.37 13.92
N HIS A 789 7.48 9.70 13.80
CA HIS A 789 6.25 10.44 13.54
C HIS A 789 5.68 10.14 12.14
N CYS A 790 4.36 10.03 11.97
CA CYS A 790 3.75 9.64 10.69
C CYS A 790 4.09 10.59 9.52
N HIS A 791 4.08 11.91 9.72
CA HIS A 791 4.51 12.88 8.70
C HIS A 791 6.01 12.76 8.39
N GLN A 792 6.85 12.50 9.40
CA GLN A 792 8.27 12.23 9.19
C GLN A 792 8.46 11.00 8.31
N LYS A 793 7.82 9.87 8.67
CA LYS A 793 7.86 8.63 7.86
C LYS A 793 7.43 8.86 6.42
N ALA A 794 6.40 9.70 6.22
CA ALA A 794 5.84 9.97 4.90
C ALA A 794 6.69 10.90 4.02
N MET A 795 7.52 11.76 4.58
CA MET A 795 8.19 12.84 3.82
C MET A 795 9.72 12.79 3.88
N VAL A 796 10.29 12.21 4.92
CA VAL A 796 11.73 12.19 5.19
C VAL A 796 12.24 10.77 5.44
N GLY A 797 11.42 9.93 6.05
CA GLY A 797 11.83 8.66 6.63
C GLY A 797 12.39 8.83 8.04
N THR A 798 12.66 7.72 8.70
CA THR A 798 13.21 7.68 10.07
C THR A 798 14.74 7.55 10.10
N ALA A 799 15.37 7.25 8.97
CA ALA A 799 16.81 7.05 8.87
C ALA A 799 17.65 8.20 9.45
N PRO A 800 17.30 9.50 9.25
CA PRO A 800 18.03 10.59 9.89
C PRO A 800 17.99 10.55 11.41
N THR A 801 16.84 10.24 12.01
CA THR A 801 16.72 10.15 13.48
C THR A 801 17.50 8.96 14.02
N VAL A 802 17.41 7.80 13.36
CA VAL A 802 18.17 6.59 13.71
C VAL A 802 19.67 6.87 13.59
N GLY A 803 20.12 7.51 12.51
CA GLY A 803 21.52 7.86 12.27
C GLY A 803 22.06 8.83 13.31
N ALA A 804 21.32 9.90 13.64
CA ALA A 804 21.74 10.89 14.64
C ALA A 804 21.87 10.27 16.05
N LEU A 805 20.92 9.43 16.45
CA LEU A 805 20.98 8.71 17.72
C LEU A 805 22.14 7.70 17.77
N ARG A 806 22.38 6.96 16.67
CA ARG A 806 23.55 6.05 16.58
C ARG A 806 24.87 6.81 16.65
N TRP A 807 24.95 7.96 15.99
CA TRP A 807 26.12 8.84 16.07
C TRP A 807 26.40 9.29 17.52
N ALA A 808 25.34 9.48 18.31
CA ALA A 808 25.44 9.81 19.74
C ALA A 808 25.66 8.58 20.68
N GLY A 809 25.91 7.39 20.14
CA GLY A 809 26.20 6.16 20.91
C GLY A 809 24.98 5.38 21.38
N TYR A 810 23.80 5.55 20.72
CA TYR A 810 22.63 4.74 21.03
C TYR A 810 22.52 3.52 20.12
N GLU A 811 22.16 2.38 20.69
CA GLU A 811 21.65 1.21 19.97
C GLU A 811 20.15 1.44 19.73
N VAL A 812 19.78 1.71 18.47
CA VAL A 812 18.42 2.12 18.12
C VAL A 812 17.67 0.96 17.50
N SER A 813 16.53 0.60 18.09
CA SER A 813 15.47 -0.20 17.48
C SER A 813 14.27 0.67 17.14
N GLU A 814 13.53 0.32 16.10
CA GLU A 814 12.36 1.07 15.65
C GLU A 814 11.09 0.23 15.75
N VAL A 815 10.02 0.86 16.26
CA VAL A 815 8.69 0.22 16.28
C VAL A 815 8.03 0.39 14.92
N ASP A 816 7.72 -0.70 14.23
CA ASP A 816 6.85 -0.68 13.03
C ASP A 816 5.39 -0.46 13.44
N SER A 817 5.05 0.74 13.87
CA SER A 817 3.75 1.07 14.47
C SER A 817 2.83 1.92 13.59
N GLY A 818 3.26 2.40 12.46
CA GLY A 818 2.46 3.33 11.64
C GLY A 818 2.13 4.64 12.38
N CYS A 819 0.86 5.04 12.42
CA CYS A 819 0.39 6.19 13.17
C CYS A 819 0.12 5.81 14.65
N CYS A 820 0.45 6.70 15.58
CA CYS A 820 0.15 6.51 17.01
C CYS A 820 -1.35 6.59 17.33
N GLY A 821 -2.18 7.12 16.43
CA GLY A 821 -3.63 7.27 16.61
C GLY A 821 -4.08 8.62 17.16
N MET A 822 -3.18 9.49 17.63
CA MET A 822 -3.57 10.83 18.14
C MET A 822 -3.91 11.81 17.02
N ALA A 823 -3.07 11.90 15.99
CA ALA A 823 -3.26 12.77 14.82
C ALA A 823 -3.78 14.18 15.18
N GLY A 824 -3.03 14.92 15.98
CA GLY A 824 -3.40 16.26 16.47
C GLY A 824 -4.64 16.21 17.35
N SER A 825 -5.74 16.81 16.91
CA SER A 825 -7.00 16.85 17.67
C SER A 825 -7.83 15.57 17.59
N PHE A 826 -7.61 14.71 16.58
CA PHE A 826 -8.41 13.51 16.30
C PHE A 826 -8.58 12.63 17.56
N GLY A 827 -7.51 12.32 18.26
CA GLY A 827 -7.57 11.49 19.47
C GLY A 827 -8.21 12.15 20.70
N PHE A 828 -8.51 13.45 20.62
CA PHE A 828 -9.25 14.16 21.68
C PHE A 828 -10.75 14.22 21.41
N GLU A 829 -11.20 13.89 20.21
CA GLU A 829 -12.60 13.95 19.82
C GLU A 829 -13.33 12.70 20.30
N GLN A 830 -14.49 12.91 20.94
CA GLN A 830 -15.21 11.85 21.63
C GLN A 830 -15.56 10.65 20.72
N GLU A 831 -16.00 10.93 19.50
CA GLU A 831 -16.32 9.94 18.47
C GLU A 831 -15.09 9.19 17.93
N HIS A 832 -13.89 9.74 18.11
CA HIS A 832 -12.64 9.16 17.59
C HIS A 832 -11.78 8.50 18.66
N TYR A 833 -12.11 8.69 19.95
CA TYR A 833 -11.27 8.21 21.06
C TYR A 833 -10.98 6.71 20.98
N ASP A 834 -11.99 5.88 20.77
CA ASP A 834 -11.82 4.43 20.78
C ASP A 834 -11.02 3.94 19.56
N VAL A 835 -11.20 4.58 18.40
CA VAL A 835 -10.35 4.35 17.20
C VAL A 835 -8.90 4.75 17.48
N SER A 836 -8.69 5.91 18.13
CA SER A 836 -7.36 6.39 18.51
C SER A 836 -6.64 5.42 19.44
N VAL A 837 -7.33 4.95 20.48
CA VAL A 837 -6.81 3.96 21.45
C VAL A 837 -6.49 2.63 20.75
N SER A 838 -7.39 2.15 19.91
CA SER A 838 -7.20 0.93 19.14
C SER A 838 -5.98 1.01 18.24
N LEU A 839 -5.75 2.14 17.55
CA LEU A 839 -4.59 2.37 16.70
C LEU A 839 -3.28 2.30 17.49
N GLY A 840 -3.19 3.02 18.61
CA GLY A 840 -2.00 3.00 19.45
C GLY A 840 -1.77 1.65 20.13
N GLY A 841 -2.85 0.92 20.42
CA GLY A 841 -2.83 -0.41 21.04
C GLY A 841 -2.39 -1.55 20.13
N ARG A 842 -2.41 -1.36 18.80
CA ARG A 842 -2.09 -2.45 17.86
C ARG A 842 -0.61 -2.88 17.93
N ARG A 843 0.32 -1.96 17.89
CA ARG A 843 1.76 -2.24 17.83
C ARG A 843 2.59 -1.33 18.73
N LEU A 844 2.23 -0.05 18.85
CA LEU A 844 3.02 0.94 19.59
C LEU A 844 3.03 0.65 21.09
N ALA A 845 1.88 0.62 21.73
CA ALA A 845 1.81 0.40 23.18
C ALA A 845 2.35 -0.97 23.61
N PRO A 846 2.07 -2.09 22.90
CA PRO A 846 2.70 -3.38 23.20
C PRO A 846 4.22 -3.34 23.12
N ALA A 847 4.81 -2.73 22.09
CA ALA A 847 6.25 -2.62 21.93
C ALA A 847 6.90 -1.80 23.05
N VAL A 848 6.28 -0.67 23.42
CA VAL A 848 6.76 0.18 24.52
C VAL A 848 6.69 -0.54 25.87
N LYS A 849 5.60 -1.29 26.11
CA LYS A 849 5.45 -2.10 27.35
C LYS A 849 6.44 -3.25 27.44
N ALA A 850 6.81 -3.85 26.31
CA ALA A 850 7.78 -4.95 26.25
C ALA A 850 9.24 -4.48 26.33
N ALA A 851 9.52 -3.18 26.10
CA ALA A 851 10.86 -2.64 26.18
C ALA A 851 11.35 -2.63 27.64
N SER A 852 12.65 -2.97 27.84
CA SER A 852 13.25 -2.97 29.18
C SER A 852 13.18 -1.58 29.84
N PRO A 853 13.19 -1.50 31.19
CA PRO A 853 13.15 -0.21 31.89
C PRO A 853 14.29 0.73 31.50
N GLU A 854 15.47 0.20 31.17
CA GLU A 854 16.66 0.97 30.79
C GLU A 854 16.59 1.48 29.32
N THR A 855 15.64 1.01 28.52
CA THR A 855 15.49 1.46 27.15
C THR A 855 14.78 2.80 27.12
N GLU A 856 15.45 3.82 26.57
CA GLU A 856 14.86 5.14 26.34
C GLU A 856 13.78 5.04 25.25
N ILE A 857 12.58 5.52 25.58
CA ILE A 857 11.47 5.60 24.62
C ILE A 857 11.55 6.95 23.91
N VAL A 858 11.65 6.91 22.57
CA VAL A 858 11.92 8.11 21.77
C VAL A 858 10.79 8.36 20.78
N ALA A 859 10.25 9.58 20.78
CA ALA A 859 9.25 9.99 19.80
C ALA A 859 9.36 11.51 19.50
N PRO A 860 9.59 11.94 18.24
CA PRO A 860 9.75 13.36 17.91
C PRO A 860 8.44 14.15 18.04
N GLY A 861 7.28 13.55 17.76
CA GLY A 861 6.00 14.27 17.81
C GLY A 861 5.38 14.34 19.19
N ILE A 862 4.86 15.52 19.59
CA ILE A 862 4.16 15.70 20.88
C ILE A 862 2.95 14.78 21.02
N SER A 863 2.15 14.63 19.96
CA SER A 863 1.01 13.72 19.92
C SER A 863 1.42 12.28 20.17
N CYS A 864 2.58 11.87 19.65
CA CYS A 864 3.10 10.52 19.85
C CYS A 864 3.52 10.29 21.30
N ARG A 865 4.23 11.27 21.92
CA ARG A 865 4.63 11.20 23.33
C ARG A 865 3.41 11.09 24.25
N GLN A 866 2.39 11.91 24.03
CA GLN A 866 1.13 11.84 24.78
C GLN A 866 0.42 10.49 24.64
N GLN A 867 0.37 9.92 23.43
CA GLN A 867 -0.26 8.63 23.22
C GLN A 867 0.49 7.50 23.93
N ILE A 868 1.82 7.52 23.89
CA ILE A 868 2.68 6.56 24.58
C ILE A 868 2.43 6.62 26.08
N GLU A 869 2.45 7.81 26.66
CA GLU A 869 2.18 8.03 28.08
C GLU A 869 0.78 7.53 28.48
N HIS A 870 -0.24 7.89 27.69
CA HIS A 870 -1.63 7.50 27.93
C HIS A 870 -1.87 6.00 27.86
N LEU A 871 -1.25 5.28 26.91
CA LEU A 871 -1.53 3.86 26.67
C LEU A 871 -0.53 2.89 27.33
N ALA A 872 0.70 3.34 27.53
CA ALA A 872 1.76 2.49 28.06
C ALA A 872 2.23 2.89 29.46
N GLY A 873 1.84 4.07 29.95
CA GLY A 873 2.26 4.60 31.28
C GLY A 873 3.76 4.90 31.34
N ARG A 874 4.43 5.01 30.18
CA ARG A 874 5.87 5.36 30.08
C ARG A 874 6.03 6.72 29.41
N SER A 875 6.90 7.55 29.96
CA SER A 875 7.30 8.81 29.35
C SER A 875 8.16 8.55 28.12
N ALA A 876 7.88 9.25 27.03
CA ALA A 876 8.70 9.24 25.83
C ALA A 876 9.38 10.60 25.66
N ARG A 877 10.64 10.60 25.27
CA ARG A 877 11.49 11.80 25.12
C ARG A 877 11.64 12.20 23.66
N HIS A 878 11.89 13.47 23.43
CA HIS A 878 12.23 13.96 22.09
C HIS A 878 13.68 13.61 21.72
N PRO A 879 14.01 13.29 20.45
CA PRO A 879 15.41 13.01 20.05
C PRO A 879 16.40 14.09 20.48
N ALA A 880 16.05 15.38 20.41
CA ALA A 880 16.89 16.49 20.85
C ALA A 880 17.36 16.36 22.31
N GLU A 881 16.52 15.84 23.20
CA GLU A 881 16.85 15.67 24.61
C GLU A 881 17.88 14.56 24.82
N LEU A 882 17.73 13.44 24.09
CA LEU A 882 18.68 12.34 24.15
C LEU A 882 20.03 12.74 23.59
N LEU A 883 20.03 13.43 22.45
CA LEU A 883 21.23 13.94 21.81
C LEU A 883 21.97 14.95 22.72
N ARG A 884 21.24 15.89 23.34
CA ARG A 884 21.82 16.83 24.30
C ARG A 884 22.42 16.10 25.51
N ASP A 885 21.71 15.14 26.10
CA ASP A 885 22.18 14.40 27.27
C ASP A 885 23.38 13.48 26.96
N ALA A 886 23.55 13.15 25.68
CA ALA A 886 24.71 12.40 25.20
C ALA A 886 25.96 13.26 25.03
N LEU A 887 25.87 14.59 25.04
CA LEU A 887 27.06 15.46 25.00
C LEU A 887 27.93 15.30 26.25
N ALA A 888 29.25 15.24 26.06
CA ALA A 888 30.26 15.19 27.11
C ALA A 888 30.62 16.64 27.58
N VAL A 889 29.60 17.42 27.92
CA VAL A 889 29.78 18.82 28.40
C VAL A 889 29.64 18.87 29.90
#